data_38265dc8dade8b9ff5a2066fbac3c56a
#
_entry.id   38265dc8dade8b9ff5a2066fbac3c56a
#
_cell.length_a   1.000
_cell.length_b   1.000
_cell.length_c   1.000
_cell.angle_alpha   90.00
_cell.angle_beta   90.00
_cell.angle_gamma   90.00
#
_symmetry.space_group_name_H-M   'P 1'
#
loop_
_entity.id
_entity.type
_entity.pdbx_description
1 polymer ?
#
loop_
_entity_poly.entity_id
_entity_poly.type
_entity_poly.pdbx_seq_one_letter_code
_entity_poly.pdbx_strand_id
1 'polypeptide(L)'
;MERMPPPPSPAELNLENCDREPIHIPGSIQPHGALLAFDRLGRLSHASANVPALLGLPLEFGCTLRPDAFSDTDLRQQLQDAVVDADSDELVANSLETTLGGTTFDVVLHAQHGRVICEFERRAADAGEVSTFAHLAYRQMDALKRQRSIDRLLDATVVAVRQMTGFDRVMAYRFGHDDSGDVVAEACDGALEPYLGRRYPASDIPAQARRLYVLNTLRLIADVGYEPVPLMADSAQREPLDLSHSVLRSVSPIHIEYLRNMGVGASMSVSIVVGGRLWGMLACHHMSARQVPYPIRMAVDVMAQVIASTVQSLAAREREGAIARAAWLRTEIVRAIAAGTEVTEVVMREGPALRENLGFDALMISIDGLPRAADDVHAGWARTLAAWLAERHEPLVHVHDVALLPPPLDGQPENERYCGVLALRYDAPRQAWIVGLRREVVQTIRWGGKPEKLIAHGPLGPRLTPRGSFAEWRETVRGRAEPWNDVELEIASQLLDSVGRAWADRVLEVDQLRSQLWAVLGHDLRNPLQSLSMATHALERGGEPARLNTVIRNSTQRMKQLLGDVLDVARLQHGFDLTMQWASVDLVPLVRQLVEESHVAHPTIAIAADLPESLVAEADERRYAQVVANLLSNARHHGTGNVAIRAREEDGFAVISITNDALPIPDEIVVALFDPFKRQSTANERNRTGMGLGLYIAHQVVRGHQGTLVHIGGDGTVTFEARIPLRRAAG
;
A
#
# COMPACT_ATOMS: atom_id res chain seq x y z
N MET A 1 17.32 -14.70 -25.74
CA MET A 1 18.43 -15.46 -25.13
C MET A 1 19.73 -14.97 -25.77
N GLU A 2 20.38 -14.01 -25.12
CA GLU A 2 21.70 -13.56 -25.49
C GLU A 2 22.72 -14.64 -25.08
N ARG A 3 23.54 -15.06 -26.01
CA ARG A 3 24.65 -15.97 -25.75
C ARG A 3 25.62 -15.27 -24.80
N MET A 4 25.75 -15.79 -23.58
CA MET A 4 26.81 -15.32 -22.67
C MET A 4 28.18 -15.45 -23.35
N PRO A 5 29.04 -14.44 -23.20
CA PRO A 5 30.42 -14.55 -23.66
C PRO A 5 31.13 -15.74 -22.96
N PRO A 6 32.13 -16.38 -23.60
CA PRO A 6 32.87 -17.47 -23.01
C PRO A 6 33.48 -16.99 -21.66
N PRO A 7 33.55 -17.88 -20.66
CA PRO A 7 34.10 -17.52 -19.36
C PRO A 7 35.57 -17.09 -19.47
N PRO A 8 35.97 -16.06 -18.74
CA PRO A 8 37.40 -15.69 -18.70
C PRO A 8 38.23 -16.81 -18.08
N SER A 9 39.44 -17.00 -18.56
CA SER A 9 40.39 -17.95 -17.95
C SER A 9 40.71 -17.49 -16.52
N PRO A 10 41.11 -18.39 -15.59
CA PRO A 10 41.51 -18.03 -14.23
C PRO A 10 42.59 -16.94 -14.14
N ALA A 11 43.39 -16.78 -15.19
CA ALA A 11 44.41 -15.75 -15.31
C ALA A 11 43.87 -14.36 -15.72
N GLU A 12 42.63 -14.29 -16.21
CA GLU A 12 41.99 -13.06 -16.70
C GLU A 12 40.92 -12.49 -15.72
N LEU A 13 40.72 -13.13 -14.56
CA LEU A 13 39.82 -12.64 -13.53
C LEU A 13 40.41 -11.37 -12.91
N ASN A 14 39.75 -10.24 -13.16
CA ASN A 14 40.08 -8.93 -12.60
C ASN A 14 38.91 -8.35 -11.79
N LEU A 15 39.10 -7.14 -11.30
CA LEU A 15 38.13 -6.41 -10.44
C LEU A 15 36.74 -6.19 -11.08
N GLU A 16 36.65 -6.17 -12.39
CA GLU A 16 35.42 -5.84 -13.13
C GLU A 16 34.62 -7.07 -13.54
N ASN A 17 35.24 -8.27 -13.53
CA ASN A 17 34.63 -9.49 -14.05
C ASN A 17 34.47 -10.63 -13.01
N CYS A 18 34.74 -10.38 -11.74
CA CYS A 18 34.50 -11.33 -10.64
C CYS A 18 33.07 -11.86 -10.61
N ASP A 19 32.08 -11.05 -11.02
CA ASP A 19 30.68 -11.46 -11.14
C ASP A 19 30.42 -12.42 -12.32
N ARG A 20 31.43 -12.72 -13.14
CA ARG A 20 31.37 -13.61 -14.29
C ARG A 20 32.12 -14.93 -14.08
N GLU A 21 32.68 -15.16 -12.89
CA GLU A 21 33.29 -16.45 -12.56
C GLU A 21 32.26 -17.56 -12.77
N PRO A 22 32.54 -18.59 -13.61
CA PRO A 22 31.58 -19.67 -13.87
C PRO A 22 31.56 -20.67 -12.71
N ILE A 23 31.12 -20.22 -11.53
CA ILE A 23 31.11 -21.01 -10.30
C ILE A 23 30.24 -22.29 -10.37
N HIS A 24 29.42 -22.43 -11.42
CA HIS A 24 28.63 -23.62 -11.69
C HIS A 24 29.41 -24.68 -12.46
N ILE A 25 30.58 -24.35 -13.05
CA ILE A 25 31.46 -25.24 -13.81
C ILE A 25 32.90 -25.18 -13.23
N PRO A 26 33.11 -25.54 -11.95
CA PRO A 26 34.45 -25.42 -11.33
C PRO A 26 35.47 -26.45 -11.85
N GLY A 27 35.03 -27.44 -12.59
CA GLY A 27 35.90 -28.55 -13.09
C GLY A 27 36.42 -29.48 -11.99
N SER A 28 35.88 -29.40 -10.79
CA SER A 28 36.29 -30.18 -9.63
C SER A 28 35.19 -30.35 -8.59
N ILE A 29 35.37 -31.32 -7.69
CA ILE A 29 34.44 -31.59 -6.58
C ILE A 29 35.19 -31.57 -5.25
N GLN A 30 34.44 -31.56 -4.14
CA GLN A 30 34.95 -31.75 -2.78
C GLN A 30 35.34 -33.22 -2.53
N PRO A 31 36.41 -33.52 -1.74
CA PRO A 31 36.99 -34.87 -1.64
C PRO A 31 36.20 -35.83 -0.77
N HIS A 32 35.16 -35.39 -0.02
CA HIS A 32 34.36 -36.28 0.83
C HIS A 32 33.40 -37.20 0.07
N GLY A 33 33.33 -37.04 -1.26
CA GLY A 33 32.55 -37.87 -2.15
C GLY A 33 33.21 -38.11 -3.48
N ALA A 34 32.56 -38.87 -4.38
CA ALA A 34 32.95 -39.14 -5.74
C ALA A 34 31.79 -38.87 -6.71
N LEU A 35 32.10 -38.52 -7.94
CA LEU A 35 31.11 -38.17 -8.97
C LEU A 35 31.36 -38.96 -10.26
N LEU A 36 30.25 -39.50 -10.81
CA LEU A 36 30.17 -40.08 -12.15
C LEU A 36 29.10 -39.34 -12.93
N ALA A 37 29.37 -39.03 -14.22
CA ALA A 37 28.37 -38.44 -15.09
C ALA A 37 28.27 -39.27 -16.40
N PHE A 38 27.03 -39.49 -16.83
CA PHE A 38 26.68 -40.30 -17.99
C PHE A 38 26.01 -39.44 -19.05
N ASP A 39 26.25 -39.79 -20.31
CA ASP A 39 25.54 -39.19 -21.45
C ASP A 39 24.16 -39.84 -21.65
N ARG A 40 23.40 -39.36 -22.64
CA ARG A 40 22.05 -39.87 -23.00
C ARG A 40 22.01 -41.34 -23.40
N LEU A 41 23.18 -41.94 -23.72
CA LEU A 41 23.33 -43.35 -24.06
C LEU A 41 23.80 -44.17 -22.85
N GLY A 42 23.85 -43.58 -21.65
CA GLY A 42 24.36 -44.23 -20.46
C GLY A 42 25.87 -44.47 -20.47
N ARG A 43 26.64 -43.76 -21.32
CA ARG A 43 28.09 -43.88 -21.39
C ARG A 43 28.76 -42.90 -20.43
N LEU A 44 29.80 -43.35 -19.73
CA LEU A 44 30.58 -42.52 -18.83
C LEU A 44 31.21 -41.34 -19.60
N SER A 45 30.80 -40.14 -19.30
CA SER A 45 31.27 -38.89 -19.91
C SER A 45 32.27 -38.15 -19.04
N HIS A 46 32.00 -38.03 -17.73
CA HIS A 46 32.89 -37.40 -16.76
C HIS A 46 32.95 -38.24 -15.47
N ALA A 47 34.06 -38.15 -14.78
CA ALA A 47 34.26 -38.78 -13.47
C ALA A 47 35.23 -37.98 -12.61
N SER A 48 35.07 -37.97 -11.29
CA SER A 48 36.07 -37.43 -10.41
C SER A 48 37.29 -38.35 -10.28
N ALA A 49 38.48 -37.77 -10.19
CA ALA A 49 39.76 -38.50 -10.20
C ALA A 49 39.87 -39.53 -9.03
N ASN A 50 39.12 -39.34 -7.95
CA ASN A 50 39.11 -40.23 -6.76
C ASN A 50 38.16 -41.40 -6.85
N VAL A 51 37.40 -41.61 -7.95
CA VAL A 51 36.49 -42.74 -8.15
C VAL A 51 37.16 -44.11 -7.94
N PRO A 52 38.35 -44.39 -8.51
CA PRO A 52 38.98 -45.65 -8.30
C PRO A 52 39.36 -45.91 -6.82
N ALA A 53 39.80 -44.90 -6.13
CA ALA A 53 40.21 -45.02 -4.74
C ALA A 53 39.00 -45.10 -3.76
N LEU A 54 37.90 -44.37 -4.06
CA LEU A 54 36.76 -44.28 -3.17
C LEU A 54 35.72 -45.37 -3.44
N LEU A 55 35.42 -45.66 -4.73
CA LEU A 55 34.38 -46.61 -5.13
C LEU A 55 34.94 -47.96 -5.59
N GLY A 56 36.24 -48.07 -5.82
CA GLY A 56 36.88 -49.29 -6.36
C GLY A 56 36.56 -49.56 -7.84
N LEU A 57 36.05 -48.56 -8.55
CA LEU A 57 35.63 -48.69 -9.95
C LEU A 57 36.72 -48.18 -10.89
N PRO A 58 37.05 -48.90 -12.00
CA PRO A 58 37.96 -48.41 -13.02
C PRO A 58 37.28 -47.28 -13.83
N LEU A 59 38.05 -46.31 -14.29
CA LEU A 59 37.59 -45.23 -15.18
C LEU A 59 37.73 -45.64 -16.63
N GLU A 60 36.61 -46.02 -17.27
CA GLU A 60 36.55 -46.40 -18.70
C GLU A 60 35.60 -45.45 -19.43
N PHE A 61 36.14 -44.32 -19.92
CA PHE A 61 35.33 -43.28 -20.61
C PHE A 61 34.77 -43.79 -21.95
N GLY A 62 33.59 -43.30 -22.32
CA GLY A 62 32.89 -43.67 -23.54
C GLY A 62 32.25 -45.07 -23.51
N CYS A 63 32.50 -45.85 -22.48
CA CYS A 63 31.87 -47.16 -22.28
C CYS A 63 30.54 -47.02 -21.57
N THR A 64 29.53 -47.79 -21.97
CA THR A 64 28.30 -47.93 -21.18
C THR A 64 28.61 -48.63 -19.89
N LEU A 65 28.04 -48.13 -18.82
CA LEU A 65 28.18 -48.73 -17.51
C LEU A 65 27.67 -50.17 -17.58
N ARG A 66 28.56 -51.14 -17.26
CA ARG A 66 28.16 -52.54 -17.24
C ARG A 66 27.13 -52.74 -16.11
N PRO A 67 26.06 -53.50 -16.35
CA PRO A 67 25.05 -53.77 -15.33
C PRO A 67 25.61 -54.38 -14.02
N ASP A 68 26.75 -55.04 -14.09
CA ASP A 68 27.46 -55.67 -12.98
C ASP A 68 28.49 -54.75 -12.29
N ALA A 69 28.72 -53.52 -12.77
CA ALA A 69 29.63 -52.60 -12.12
C ALA A 69 29.16 -52.18 -10.72
N PHE A 70 27.84 -52.14 -10.49
CA PHE A 70 27.25 -51.98 -9.20
C PHE A 70 26.54 -53.26 -8.78
N SER A 71 26.88 -53.80 -7.63
CA SER A 71 26.23 -54.96 -7.04
C SER A 71 24.79 -54.68 -6.61
N ASP A 72 24.46 -53.42 -6.35
CA ASP A 72 23.16 -52.94 -5.93
C ASP A 72 22.18 -52.84 -7.10
N THR A 73 21.06 -53.57 -7.00
CA THR A 73 20.02 -53.66 -8.03
C THR A 73 19.22 -52.36 -8.10
N ASP A 74 18.95 -51.71 -6.96
CA ASP A 74 18.15 -50.48 -6.90
C ASP A 74 18.91 -49.30 -7.51
N LEU A 75 20.20 -49.16 -7.21
CA LEU A 75 21.03 -48.14 -7.82
C LEU A 75 21.09 -48.29 -9.35
N ARG A 76 21.24 -49.57 -9.84
CA ARG A 76 21.24 -49.85 -11.28
C ARG A 76 19.93 -49.43 -11.94
N GLN A 77 18.80 -49.80 -11.34
CA GLN A 77 17.48 -49.47 -11.88
C GLN A 77 17.28 -47.93 -11.94
N GLN A 78 17.54 -47.27 -10.84
CA GLN A 78 17.37 -45.81 -10.75
C GLN A 78 18.31 -45.06 -11.72
N LEU A 79 19.53 -45.56 -11.93
CA LEU A 79 20.44 -44.99 -12.91
C LEU A 79 19.92 -45.18 -14.35
N GLN A 80 19.36 -46.36 -14.68
CA GLN A 80 18.75 -46.62 -15.98
C GLN A 80 17.53 -45.73 -16.22
N ASP A 81 16.66 -45.59 -15.23
CA ASP A 81 15.47 -44.71 -15.28
C ASP A 81 15.90 -43.26 -15.48
N ALA A 82 16.90 -42.78 -14.75
CA ALA A 82 17.46 -41.45 -14.89
C ALA A 82 18.06 -41.15 -16.27
N VAL A 83 18.69 -42.18 -16.91
CA VAL A 83 19.20 -42.04 -18.27
C VAL A 83 18.07 -41.90 -19.29
N VAL A 84 16.96 -42.62 -19.09
CA VAL A 84 15.74 -42.47 -19.92
C VAL A 84 15.13 -41.08 -19.76
N ASP A 85 15.08 -40.57 -18.54
CA ASP A 85 14.50 -39.27 -18.20
C ASP A 85 15.44 -38.09 -18.55
N ALA A 86 16.71 -38.35 -18.89
CA ALA A 86 17.71 -37.32 -19.17
C ALA A 86 17.37 -36.39 -20.35
N ASP A 87 16.43 -36.79 -21.22
CA ASP A 87 15.93 -35.98 -22.33
C ASP A 87 14.83 -34.99 -21.92
N SER A 88 14.28 -35.14 -20.72
CA SER A 88 13.30 -34.16 -20.19
C SER A 88 14.02 -32.86 -19.78
N ASP A 89 13.34 -31.71 -19.98
CA ASP A 89 13.84 -30.42 -19.46
C ASP A 89 13.61 -30.27 -17.95
N GLU A 90 12.98 -31.27 -17.33
CA GLU A 90 12.72 -31.29 -15.89
C GLU A 90 13.91 -31.90 -15.15
N LEU A 91 14.30 -31.26 -14.06
CA LEU A 91 15.29 -31.79 -13.13
C LEU A 91 14.69 -32.96 -12.36
N VAL A 92 15.14 -34.19 -12.68
CA VAL A 92 14.80 -35.37 -11.90
C VAL A 92 15.92 -35.62 -10.89
N ALA A 93 15.60 -35.54 -9.60
CA ALA A 93 16.56 -35.80 -8.53
C ALA A 93 16.05 -36.95 -7.63
N ASN A 94 16.86 -37.98 -7.44
CA ASN A 94 16.58 -39.08 -6.56
C ASN A 94 17.76 -39.29 -5.59
N SER A 95 17.48 -39.87 -4.42
CA SER A 95 18.51 -40.26 -3.48
C SER A 95 18.27 -41.67 -2.94
N LEU A 96 19.33 -42.41 -2.80
CA LEU A 96 19.28 -43.78 -2.26
C LEU A 96 20.54 -44.08 -1.44
N GLU A 97 20.49 -45.18 -0.68
CA GLU A 97 21.62 -45.69 0.05
C GLU A 97 22.16 -46.94 -0.67
N THR A 98 23.46 -47.04 -0.81
CA THR A 98 24.12 -48.21 -1.42
C THR A 98 25.37 -48.61 -0.65
N THR A 99 25.76 -49.86 -0.75
CA THR A 99 27.01 -50.37 -0.15
C THR A 99 27.94 -50.89 -1.28
N LEU A 100 29.11 -50.26 -1.39
CA LEU A 100 30.16 -50.63 -2.36
C LEU A 100 31.44 -50.98 -1.59
N GLY A 101 32.01 -52.14 -1.86
CA GLY A 101 33.25 -52.57 -1.23
C GLY A 101 33.21 -52.59 0.32
N GLY A 102 32.03 -52.80 0.94
CA GLY A 102 31.85 -52.78 2.38
C GLY A 102 31.71 -51.37 2.99
N THR A 103 31.68 -50.35 2.17
CA THR A 103 31.45 -48.94 2.58
C THR A 103 30.05 -48.50 2.14
N THR A 104 29.28 -47.91 3.04
CA THR A 104 27.94 -47.37 2.73
C THR A 104 28.06 -45.93 2.25
N PHE A 105 27.32 -45.62 1.18
CA PHE A 105 27.24 -44.34 0.56
C PHE A 105 25.80 -43.84 0.51
N ASP A 106 25.60 -42.54 0.75
CA ASP A 106 24.43 -41.82 0.32
C ASP A 106 24.66 -41.40 -1.13
N VAL A 107 23.76 -41.79 -2.04
CA VAL A 107 23.89 -41.50 -3.47
C VAL A 107 22.83 -40.52 -3.89
N VAL A 108 23.22 -39.46 -4.58
CA VAL A 108 22.33 -38.47 -5.16
C VAL A 108 22.43 -38.58 -6.68
N LEU A 109 21.30 -38.82 -7.33
CA LEU A 109 21.13 -38.88 -8.77
C LEU A 109 20.35 -37.66 -9.23
N HIS A 110 20.86 -36.97 -10.25
CA HIS A 110 20.05 -35.94 -10.92
C HIS A 110 20.33 -35.95 -12.42
N ALA A 111 19.26 -35.72 -13.20
CA ALA A 111 19.33 -35.67 -14.67
C ALA A 111 19.03 -34.23 -15.13
N GLN A 112 19.89 -33.65 -15.95
CA GLN A 112 19.73 -32.30 -16.48
C GLN A 112 20.51 -32.15 -17.81
N HIS A 113 19.91 -31.44 -18.77
CA HIS A 113 20.54 -31.13 -20.07
C HIS A 113 21.11 -32.33 -20.80
N GLY A 114 20.42 -33.48 -20.71
CA GLY A 114 20.83 -34.72 -21.39
C GLY A 114 22.03 -35.42 -20.74
N ARG A 115 22.27 -35.15 -19.47
CA ARG A 115 23.31 -35.82 -18.67
C ARG A 115 22.72 -36.28 -17.35
N VAL A 116 23.18 -37.45 -16.88
CA VAL A 116 22.88 -38.00 -15.56
C VAL A 116 24.12 -37.86 -14.69
N ILE A 117 24.00 -37.20 -13.59
CA ILE A 117 25.07 -37.04 -12.59
C ILE A 117 24.73 -37.90 -11.38
N CYS A 118 25.69 -38.74 -10.97
CA CYS A 118 25.61 -39.63 -9.82
C CYS A 118 26.69 -39.25 -8.81
N GLU A 119 26.31 -38.77 -7.66
CA GLU A 119 27.19 -38.34 -6.59
C GLU A 119 27.14 -39.31 -5.44
N PHE A 120 28.32 -39.80 -4.99
CA PHE A 120 28.47 -40.73 -3.91
C PHE A 120 29.12 -40.04 -2.72
N GLU A 121 28.41 -39.91 -1.62
CA GLU A 121 28.95 -39.41 -0.38
C GLU A 121 29.13 -40.54 0.62
N ARG A 122 30.32 -40.66 1.19
CA ARG A 122 30.60 -41.68 2.20
C ARG A 122 29.79 -41.38 3.45
N ARG A 123 29.01 -42.38 3.89
CA ARG A 123 28.23 -42.28 5.13
C ARG A 123 29.13 -42.44 6.34
N ALA A 124 29.03 -41.52 7.32
CA ALA A 124 29.72 -41.63 8.57
C ALA A 124 29.15 -42.81 9.40
N ALA A 125 30.03 -43.57 10.08
CA ALA A 125 29.64 -44.73 10.85
C ALA A 125 28.65 -44.40 12.02
N ASP A 126 28.63 -43.17 12.48
CA ASP A 126 27.82 -42.69 13.61
C ASP A 126 26.51 -42.00 13.15
N ALA A 127 26.09 -42.20 11.91
CA ALA A 127 24.79 -41.69 11.45
C ALA A 127 23.68 -42.41 12.24
N GLY A 128 23.17 -41.77 13.30
CA GLY A 128 22.13 -42.33 14.17
C GLY A 128 20.89 -42.74 13.39
N GLU A 129 20.01 -43.52 14.02
CA GLU A 129 18.80 -44.04 13.36
C GLU A 129 17.98 -42.95 12.73
N VAL A 130 17.72 -43.06 11.43
CA VAL A 130 16.92 -42.12 10.61
C VAL A 130 15.55 -41.85 11.26
N SER A 131 14.98 -42.81 11.97
CA SER A 131 13.74 -42.65 12.70
C SER A 131 13.78 -41.58 13.78
N THR A 132 14.88 -41.48 14.52
CA THR A 132 15.05 -40.47 15.59
C THR A 132 15.12 -39.05 15.01
N PHE A 133 15.79 -38.89 13.86
CA PHE A 133 15.87 -37.61 13.19
C PHE A 133 14.52 -37.19 12.57
N ALA A 134 13.77 -38.13 12.01
CA ALA A 134 12.45 -37.84 11.46
C ALA A 134 11.48 -37.32 12.53
N HIS A 135 11.49 -37.91 13.74
CA HIS A 135 10.69 -37.43 14.86
C HIS A 135 11.13 -36.04 15.35
N LEU A 136 12.43 -35.79 15.43
CA LEU A 136 12.95 -34.48 15.82
C LEU A 136 12.56 -33.42 14.80
N ALA A 137 12.78 -33.69 13.52
CA ALA A 137 12.42 -32.77 12.41
C ALA A 137 10.91 -32.46 12.41
N TYR A 138 10.05 -33.48 12.58
CA TYR A 138 8.60 -33.28 12.64
C TYR A 138 8.19 -32.36 13.79
N ARG A 139 8.70 -32.60 15.00
CA ARG A 139 8.42 -31.76 16.18
C ARG A 139 8.88 -30.31 15.97
N GLN A 140 10.05 -30.12 15.40
CA GLN A 140 10.58 -28.78 15.11
C GLN A 140 9.72 -28.06 14.05
N MET A 141 9.36 -28.73 12.95
CA MET A 141 8.49 -28.15 11.91
C MET A 141 7.12 -27.73 12.45
N ASP A 142 6.51 -28.56 13.34
CA ASP A 142 5.23 -28.19 13.95
C ASP A 142 5.35 -26.96 14.86
N ALA A 143 6.44 -26.84 15.61
CA ALA A 143 6.73 -25.67 16.43
C ALA A 143 6.95 -24.41 15.59
N LEU A 144 7.62 -24.51 14.44
CA LEU A 144 7.85 -23.39 13.51
C LEU A 144 6.55 -22.89 12.87
N LYS A 145 5.67 -23.79 12.45
CA LYS A 145 4.36 -23.43 11.85
C LYS A 145 3.45 -22.65 12.81
N ARG A 146 3.65 -22.76 14.12
CA ARG A 146 2.86 -22.06 15.15
C ARG A 146 3.34 -20.64 15.43
N GLN A 147 4.47 -20.22 14.87
CA GLN A 147 4.99 -18.87 15.09
C GLN A 147 4.07 -17.83 14.43
N ARG A 148 3.94 -16.69 15.11
CA ARG A 148 3.02 -15.61 14.71
C ARG A 148 3.75 -14.36 14.19
N SER A 149 5.06 -14.34 14.23
CA SER A 149 5.90 -13.30 13.65
C SER A 149 7.13 -13.90 12.98
N ILE A 150 7.66 -13.21 11.97
CA ILE A 150 8.83 -13.64 11.21
C ILE A 150 10.04 -13.72 12.14
N ASP A 151 10.25 -12.75 13.04
CA ASP A 151 11.40 -12.72 13.93
C ASP A 151 11.40 -13.94 14.86
N ARG A 152 10.27 -14.26 15.52
CA ARG A 152 10.17 -15.45 16.35
C ARG A 152 10.32 -16.77 15.58
N LEU A 153 9.85 -16.79 14.32
CA LEU A 153 10.07 -17.93 13.44
C LEU A 153 11.56 -18.14 13.18
N LEU A 154 12.30 -17.09 12.88
CA LEU A 154 13.73 -17.16 12.61
C LEU A 154 14.54 -17.53 13.87
N ASP A 155 14.21 -16.95 15.02
CA ASP A 155 14.83 -17.30 16.32
C ASP A 155 14.65 -18.80 16.63
N ALA A 156 13.46 -19.31 16.49
CA ALA A 156 13.19 -20.74 16.71
C ALA A 156 13.92 -21.62 15.69
N THR A 157 14.03 -21.14 14.43
CA THR A 157 14.71 -21.86 13.35
C THR A 157 16.19 -22.05 13.62
N VAL A 158 16.91 -20.98 13.97
CA VAL A 158 18.38 -21.09 14.19
C VAL A 158 18.71 -22.03 15.34
N VAL A 159 17.87 -22.06 16.39
CA VAL A 159 18.00 -23.00 17.49
C VAL A 159 17.76 -24.44 17.04
N ALA A 160 16.68 -24.67 16.29
CA ALA A 160 16.34 -26.01 15.79
C ALA A 160 17.43 -26.57 14.87
N VAL A 161 17.88 -25.77 13.91
CA VAL A 161 18.93 -26.19 12.95
C VAL A 161 20.26 -26.43 13.67
N ARG A 162 20.64 -25.61 14.64
CA ARG A 162 21.82 -25.84 15.45
C ARG A 162 21.77 -27.17 16.21
N GLN A 163 20.63 -27.50 16.81
CA GLN A 163 20.43 -28.76 17.50
C GLN A 163 20.49 -29.97 16.57
N MET A 164 19.97 -29.85 15.34
CA MET A 164 19.96 -30.94 14.36
C MET A 164 21.33 -31.21 13.74
N THR A 165 22.05 -30.12 13.42
CA THR A 165 23.31 -30.21 12.66
C THR A 165 24.54 -30.24 13.55
N GLY A 166 24.42 -29.72 14.77
CA GLY A 166 25.51 -29.56 15.72
C GLY A 166 26.58 -28.56 15.28
N PHE A 167 26.27 -27.62 14.43
CA PHE A 167 27.16 -26.50 14.11
C PHE A 167 27.37 -25.58 15.32
N ASP A 168 28.54 -24.97 15.44
CA ASP A 168 28.85 -24.06 16.54
C ASP A 168 28.02 -22.77 16.45
N ARG A 169 27.72 -22.32 15.23
CA ARG A 169 26.91 -21.14 14.94
C ARG A 169 25.93 -21.41 13.82
N VAL A 170 24.69 -20.98 14.00
CA VAL A 170 23.65 -20.94 12.96
C VAL A 170 23.03 -19.55 12.96
N MET A 171 23.00 -18.90 11.83
CA MET A 171 22.46 -17.56 11.61
C MET A 171 21.33 -17.59 10.60
N ALA A 172 20.27 -16.81 10.84
CA ALA A 172 19.30 -16.46 9.83
C ALA A 172 19.70 -15.11 9.21
N TYR A 173 19.95 -15.13 7.93
CA TYR A 173 20.41 -14.01 7.13
C TYR A 173 19.27 -13.53 6.24
N ARG A 174 18.88 -12.27 6.33
CA ARG A 174 17.81 -11.68 5.52
C ARG A 174 18.39 -10.67 4.54
N PHE A 175 18.03 -10.79 3.26
CA PHE A 175 18.46 -9.85 2.22
C PHE A 175 17.60 -8.58 2.24
N GLY A 176 18.25 -7.41 2.18
CA GLY A 176 17.63 -6.11 1.98
C GLY A 176 17.30 -5.84 0.51
N HIS A 177 16.65 -4.71 0.26
CA HIS A 177 16.35 -4.23 -1.09
C HIS A 177 17.60 -3.86 -1.90
N ASP A 178 18.69 -3.54 -1.22
CA ASP A 178 20.02 -3.23 -1.77
C ASP A 178 20.91 -4.47 -1.91
N ASP A 179 20.31 -5.66 -1.77
CA ASP A 179 21.01 -6.96 -1.78
C ASP A 179 22.05 -7.14 -0.64
N SER A 180 22.16 -6.19 0.30
CA SER A 180 22.88 -6.41 1.55
C SER A 180 22.17 -7.43 2.41
N GLY A 181 22.86 -8.05 3.35
CA GLY A 181 22.25 -9.03 4.22
C GLY A 181 22.46 -8.70 5.69
N ASP A 182 21.38 -8.81 6.46
CA ASP A 182 21.39 -8.62 7.90
C ASP A 182 21.29 -9.97 8.62
N VAL A 183 22.12 -10.18 9.65
CA VAL A 183 21.94 -11.31 10.58
C VAL A 183 20.83 -10.94 11.54
N VAL A 184 19.63 -11.50 11.30
CA VAL A 184 18.40 -11.17 12.04
C VAL A 184 18.08 -12.14 13.18
N ALA A 185 18.68 -13.33 13.18
CA ALA A 185 18.60 -14.30 14.29
C ALA A 185 19.89 -15.10 14.34
N GLU A 186 20.33 -15.52 15.51
CA GLU A 186 21.56 -16.30 15.69
C GLU A 186 21.44 -17.24 16.88
N ALA A 187 21.95 -18.45 16.70
CA ALA A 187 22.22 -19.40 17.78
C ALA A 187 23.69 -19.81 17.69
N CYS A 188 24.53 -19.41 18.65
CA CYS A 188 25.94 -19.70 18.66
C CYS A 188 26.41 -20.29 20.00
N ASP A 189 27.61 -20.93 19.98
CA ASP A 189 28.30 -21.31 21.19
C ASP A 189 28.72 -20.08 21.98
N GLY A 190 28.61 -20.12 23.31
CA GLY A 190 28.92 -18.97 24.17
C GLY A 190 30.37 -18.51 24.15
N ALA A 191 31.30 -19.31 23.60
CA ALA A 191 32.71 -18.93 23.40
C ALA A 191 32.93 -18.11 22.12
N LEU A 192 31.96 -18.03 21.22
CA LEU A 192 32.05 -17.33 19.95
C LEU A 192 31.50 -15.89 20.07
N GLU A 193 32.16 -14.94 19.42
CA GLU A 193 31.63 -13.58 19.28
C GLU A 193 30.34 -13.57 18.46
N PRO A 194 29.22 -12.99 18.94
CA PRO A 194 27.95 -12.98 18.20
C PRO A 194 27.99 -12.06 16.97
N TYR A 195 27.31 -12.49 15.92
CA TYR A 195 27.14 -11.70 14.69
C TYR A 195 25.73 -11.12 14.55
N LEU A 196 24.86 -11.38 15.49
CA LEU A 196 23.49 -10.85 15.51
C LEU A 196 23.48 -9.32 15.35
N GLY A 197 22.67 -8.83 14.40
CA GLY A 197 22.54 -7.41 14.08
C GLY A 197 23.70 -6.85 13.23
N ARG A 198 24.62 -7.68 12.74
CA ARG A 198 25.63 -7.25 11.78
C ARG A 198 25.09 -7.29 10.36
N ARG A 199 25.49 -6.32 9.55
CA ARG A 199 25.18 -6.22 8.12
C ARG A 199 26.40 -6.61 7.27
N TYR A 200 26.13 -7.25 6.16
CA TYR A 200 27.11 -7.67 5.17
C TYR A 200 26.71 -7.09 3.80
N PRO A 201 27.63 -6.49 3.03
CA PRO A 201 27.28 -5.89 1.75
C PRO A 201 26.99 -6.94 0.68
N ALA A 202 26.24 -6.53 -0.36
CA ALA A 202 25.90 -7.37 -1.51
C ALA A 202 27.11 -8.02 -2.19
N SER A 203 28.30 -7.40 -2.06
CA SER A 203 29.54 -7.94 -2.64
C SER A 203 30.06 -9.22 -1.99
N ASP A 204 29.62 -9.56 -0.77
CA ASP A 204 30.02 -10.80 -0.09
C ASP A 204 29.30 -12.02 -0.65
N ILE A 205 28.11 -11.82 -1.22
CA ILE A 205 27.31 -12.85 -1.92
C ILE A 205 26.95 -12.31 -3.32
N PRO A 206 27.83 -12.44 -4.30
CA PRO A 206 27.64 -11.84 -5.63
C PRO A 206 26.44 -12.45 -6.37
N ALA A 207 25.95 -11.75 -7.40
CA ALA A 207 24.69 -12.07 -8.10
C ALA A 207 24.66 -13.50 -8.67
N GLN A 208 25.80 -14.01 -9.21
CA GLN A 208 25.89 -15.39 -9.71
C GLN A 208 25.72 -16.42 -8.56
N ALA A 209 26.26 -16.15 -7.37
CA ALA A 209 26.08 -17.03 -6.22
C ALA A 209 24.64 -17.03 -5.75
N ARG A 210 23.97 -15.84 -5.68
CA ARG A 210 22.55 -15.74 -5.33
C ARG A 210 21.65 -16.52 -6.30
N ARG A 211 21.94 -16.49 -7.61
CA ARG A 211 21.21 -17.32 -8.59
C ARG A 211 21.35 -18.80 -8.31
N LEU A 212 22.56 -19.26 -7.99
CA LEU A 212 22.79 -20.66 -7.65
C LEU A 212 22.09 -21.05 -6.33
N TYR A 213 21.99 -20.16 -5.37
CA TYR A 213 21.28 -20.39 -4.12
C TYR A 213 19.75 -20.55 -4.30
N VAL A 214 19.19 -20.01 -5.36
CA VAL A 214 17.79 -20.27 -5.75
C VAL A 214 17.64 -21.62 -6.44
N LEU A 215 18.60 -22.02 -7.28
CA LEU A 215 18.57 -23.29 -8.02
C LEU A 215 18.88 -24.50 -7.11
N ASN A 216 19.90 -24.38 -6.27
CA ASN A 216 20.33 -25.41 -5.33
C ASN A 216 20.31 -24.80 -3.93
N THR A 217 19.24 -25.11 -3.20
CA THR A 217 18.90 -24.49 -1.91
C THR A 217 19.84 -24.90 -0.79
N LEU A 218 20.51 -26.07 -0.91
CA LEU A 218 21.39 -26.59 0.13
C LEU A 218 22.82 -26.68 -0.37
N ARG A 219 23.77 -26.22 0.43
CA ARG A 219 25.19 -26.32 0.14
C ARG A 219 25.97 -26.67 1.40
N LEU A 220 26.87 -27.65 1.31
CA LEU A 220 27.80 -28.05 2.36
C LEU A 220 29.23 -27.84 1.89
N ILE A 221 30.07 -27.29 2.77
CA ILE A 221 31.53 -27.30 2.72
C ILE A 221 31.97 -28.07 3.94
N ALA A 222 32.29 -29.35 3.75
CA ALA A 222 32.59 -30.24 4.87
C ALA A 222 33.95 -29.92 5.55
N ASP A 223 34.90 -29.40 4.79
CA ASP A 223 36.21 -28.98 5.26
C ASP A 223 36.69 -27.78 4.41
N VAL A 224 36.85 -26.61 5.02
CA VAL A 224 37.36 -25.42 4.33
C VAL A 224 38.82 -25.59 3.91
N GLY A 225 39.56 -26.54 4.54
CA GLY A 225 40.94 -26.88 4.20
C GLY A 225 41.11 -27.88 3.06
N TYR A 226 40.02 -28.34 2.42
CA TYR A 226 40.11 -29.40 1.42
C TYR A 226 40.90 -29.03 0.17
N GLU A 227 41.47 -30.05 -0.48
CA GLU A 227 42.04 -29.97 -1.84
C GLU A 227 40.97 -30.40 -2.84
N PRO A 228 40.66 -29.59 -3.88
CA PRO A 228 39.66 -29.96 -4.88
C PRO A 228 40.10 -31.20 -5.69
N VAL A 229 39.16 -32.14 -5.88
CA VAL A 229 39.33 -33.32 -6.72
C VAL A 229 38.95 -32.97 -8.16
N PRO A 230 39.85 -33.02 -9.13
CA PRO A 230 39.53 -32.66 -10.50
C PRO A 230 38.57 -33.65 -11.16
N LEU A 231 37.72 -33.13 -12.03
CA LEU A 231 36.91 -33.93 -12.94
C LEU A 231 37.73 -34.29 -14.17
N MET A 232 37.69 -35.55 -14.51
CA MET A 232 38.25 -36.12 -15.75
C MET A 232 37.11 -36.31 -16.73
N ALA A 233 37.36 -36.07 -18.03
CA ALA A 233 36.37 -36.23 -19.08
C ALA A 233 36.87 -37.13 -20.21
N ASP A 234 35.94 -37.71 -20.96
CA ASP A 234 36.23 -38.35 -22.20
C ASP A 234 36.87 -37.37 -23.19
N SER A 235 37.93 -37.80 -23.89
CA SER A 235 38.63 -37.00 -24.89
C SER A 235 37.73 -36.52 -26.04
N ALA A 236 36.62 -37.19 -26.27
CA ALA A 236 35.59 -36.82 -27.25
C ALA A 236 34.58 -35.78 -26.69
N GLN A 237 34.52 -35.60 -25.36
CA GLN A 237 33.59 -34.72 -24.68
C GLN A 237 34.31 -33.49 -24.11
N ARG A 238 34.36 -32.42 -24.90
CA ARG A 238 35.05 -31.18 -24.48
C ARG A 238 34.21 -30.17 -23.73
N GLU A 239 32.91 -30.42 -23.60
CA GLU A 239 32.03 -29.49 -22.87
C GLU A 239 32.19 -29.67 -21.37
N PRO A 240 32.46 -28.59 -20.61
CA PRO A 240 32.54 -28.66 -19.16
C PRO A 240 31.23 -29.15 -18.57
N LEU A 241 31.30 -29.92 -17.47
CA LEU A 241 30.14 -30.41 -16.76
C LEU A 241 29.54 -29.31 -15.87
N ASP A 242 28.26 -29.02 -16.10
CA ASP A 242 27.48 -28.10 -15.22
C ASP A 242 27.12 -28.83 -13.92
N LEU A 243 27.59 -28.26 -12.81
CA LEU A 243 27.38 -28.76 -11.45
C LEU A 243 26.40 -27.86 -10.65
N SER A 244 25.51 -27.12 -11.31
CA SER A 244 24.58 -26.22 -10.64
C SER A 244 23.76 -26.91 -9.55
N HIS A 245 23.34 -28.17 -9.78
CA HIS A 245 22.55 -28.97 -8.85
C HIS A 245 23.39 -29.95 -8.02
N SER A 246 24.70 -30.02 -8.25
CA SER A 246 25.59 -30.94 -7.56
C SER A 246 25.86 -30.51 -6.12
N VAL A 247 25.74 -31.46 -5.19
CA VAL A 247 26.04 -31.27 -3.75
C VAL A 247 27.54 -31.28 -3.47
N LEU A 248 28.31 -32.02 -4.29
CA LEU A 248 29.76 -32.16 -4.18
C LEU A 248 30.55 -31.03 -4.88
N ARG A 249 29.90 -30.16 -5.63
CA ARG A 249 30.56 -29.09 -6.39
C ARG A 249 31.59 -28.34 -5.56
N SER A 250 32.80 -28.17 -6.07
CA SER A 250 33.83 -27.33 -5.47
C SER A 250 33.41 -25.86 -5.36
N VAL A 251 33.91 -25.20 -4.38
CA VAL A 251 33.61 -23.81 -4.03
C VAL A 251 34.66 -22.90 -4.61
N SER A 252 34.27 -21.68 -5.01
CA SER A 252 35.22 -20.65 -5.43
C SER A 252 36.36 -20.50 -4.41
N PRO A 253 37.63 -20.46 -4.85
CA PRO A 253 38.78 -20.23 -3.99
C PRO A 253 38.66 -18.93 -3.18
N ILE A 254 38.01 -17.90 -3.73
CA ILE A 254 37.75 -16.62 -3.03
C ILE A 254 36.85 -16.85 -1.84
N HIS A 255 35.80 -17.67 -1.98
CA HIS A 255 34.90 -17.95 -0.88
C HIS A 255 35.55 -18.86 0.19
N ILE A 256 36.41 -19.77 -0.21
CA ILE A 256 37.21 -20.58 0.72
C ILE A 256 38.17 -19.68 1.54
N GLU A 257 38.83 -18.72 0.89
CA GLU A 257 39.69 -17.75 1.57
C GLU A 257 38.88 -16.87 2.54
N TYR A 258 37.66 -16.45 2.15
CA TYR A 258 36.72 -15.72 3.00
C TYR A 258 36.40 -16.47 4.29
N LEU A 259 36.03 -17.77 4.18
CA LEU A 259 35.72 -18.61 5.33
C LEU A 259 36.95 -18.86 6.21
N ARG A 260 38.13 -19.04 5.63
CA ARG A 260 39.39 -19.16 6.40
C ARG A 260 39.69 -17.90 7.20
N ASN A 261 39.48 -16.71 6.62
CA ASN A 261 39.66 -15.45 7.29
C ASN A 261 38.69 -15.26 8.47
N MET A 262 37.52 -15.91 8.40
CA MET A 262 36.54 -15.96 9.50
C MET A 262 36.91 -17.01 10.57
N GLY A 263 37.94 -17.84 10.34
CA GLY A 263 38.27 -18.97 11.21
C GLY A 263 37.30 -20.15 11.14
N VAL A 264 36.54 -20.25 10.06
CA VAL A 264 35.54 -21.31 9.85
C VAL A 264 36.19 -22.53 9.24
N GLY A 265 36.00 -23.72 9.83
CA GLY A 265 36.50 -25.00 9.36
C GLY A 265 35.51 -25.76 8.49
N ALA A 266 34.18 -25.58 8.74
CA ALA A 266 33.11 -26.13 7.90
C ALA A 266 31.95 -25.16 7.82
N SER A 267 31.24 -25.17 6.68
CA SER A 267 30.10 -24.27 6.45
C SER A 267 28.95 -25.02 5.75
N MET A 268 27.73 -24.73 6.16
CA MET A 268 26.51 -25.15 5.46
C MET A 268 25.59 -23.96 5.28
N SER A 269 25.02 -23.82 4.10
CA SER A 269 24.01 -22.79 3.82
C SER A 269 22.74 -23.44 3.28
N VAL A 270 21.58 -22.95 3.72
CA VAL A 270 20.28 -23.38 3.24
C VAL A 270 19.45 -22.16 2.90
N SER A 271 18.98 -22.11 1.67
CA SER A 271 18.26 -20.95 1.12
C SER A 271 16.81 -20.91 1.58
N ILE A 272 16.32 -19.72 1.88
CA ILE A 272 14.89 -19.44 2.10
C ILE A 272 14.39 -18.69 0.87
N VAL A 273 13.69 -19.42 -0.03
CA VAL A 273 13.22 -18.90 -1.31
C VAL A 273 11.72 -18.62 -1.22
N VAL A 274 11.34 -17.34 -1.35
CA VAL A 274 9.94 -16.90 -1.28
C VAL A 274 9.56 -16.30 -2.64
N GLY A 275 8.51 -16.84 -3.27
CA GLY A 275 8.05 -16.35 -4.58
C GLY A 275 9.11 -16.41 -5.68
N GLY A 276 9.99 -17.42 -5.66
CA GLY A 276 11.09 -17.57 -6.64
C GLY A 276 12.28 -16.62 -6.44
N ARG A 277 12.30 -15.86 -5.35
CA ARG A 277 13.41 -14.94 -4.99
C ARG A 277 14.10 -15.41 -3.72
N LEU A 278 15.40 -15.21 -3.66
CA LEU A 278 16.18 -15.46 -2.44
C LEU A 278 15.83 -14.40 -1.39
N TRP A 279 14.93 -14.76 -0.47
CA TRP A 279 14.49 -13.88 0.62
C TRP A 279 15.51 -13.82 1.75
N GLY A 280 16.12 -14.96 2.04
CA GLY A 280 17.12 -15.10 3.10
C GLY A 280 17.83 -16.45 3.01
N MET A 281 18.68 -16.72 3.98
CA MET A 281 19.36 -18.00 4.09
C MET A 281 19.71 -18.34 5.54
N LEU A 282 19.83 -19.61 5.83
CA LEU A 282 20.45 -20.10 7.06
C LEU A 282 21.93 -20.34 6.77
N ALA A 283 22.80 -19.65 7.47
CA ALA A 283 24.25 -19.81 7.38
C ALA A 283 24.76 -20.50 8.66
N CYS A 284 25.34 -21.68 8.47
CA CYS A 284 25.84 -22.53 9.55
C CYS A 284 27.38 -22.58 9.49
N HIS A 285 28.06 -22.30 10.58
CA HIS A 285 29.53 -22.33 10.68
C HIS A 285 29.99 -23.26 11.80
N HIS A 286 31.03 -24.03 11.55
CA HIS A 286 31.72 -24.83 12.54
C HIS A 286 33.22 -24.52 12.51
N MET A 287 33.85 -24.51 13.66
CA MET A 287 35.26 -24.06 13.76
C MET A 287 36.26 -25.13 13.34
N SER A 288 35.83 -26.37 13.13
CA SER A 288 36.63 -27.47 12.56
C SER A 288 35.87 -28.13 11.41
N ALA A 289 36.57 -29.01 10.64
CA ALA A 289 35.94 -29.80 9.60
C ALA A 289 34.75 -30.61 10.16
N ARG A 290 33.60 -30.58 9.47
CA ARG A 290 32.37 -31.25 9.87
C ARG A 290 31.54 -31.66 8.65
N GLN A 291 31.29 -32.94 8.58
CA GLN A 291 30.36 -33.53 7.61
C GLN A 291 28.99 -33.73 8.29
N VAL A 292 27.93 -33.15 7.68
CA VAL A 292 26.54 -33.38 8.14
C VAL A 292 25.94 -34.50 7.29
N PRO A 293 25.40 -35.57 7.92
CA PRO A 293 24.77 -36.67 7.17
C PRO A 293 23.68 -36.18 6.23
N TYR A 294 23.59 -36.79 5.05
CA TYR A 294 22.64 -36.41 4.01
C TYR A 294 21.17 -36.35 4.50
N PRO A 295 20.64 -37.31 5.27
CA PRO A 295 19.28 -37.24 5.78
C PRO A 295 19.00 -35.99 6.66
N ILE A 296 19.99 -35.55 7.45
CA ILE A 296 19.86 -34.32 8.27
C ILE A 296 19.82 -33.09 7.38
N ARG A 297 20.67 -33.05 6.36
CA ARG A 297 20.67 -31.92 5.38
C ARG A 297 19.33 -31.81 4.67
N MET A 298 18.75 -32.93 4.23
CA MET A 298 17.43 -32.96 3.59
C MET A 298 16.33 -32.52 4.58
N ALA A 299 16.38 -32.92 5.83
CA ALA A 299 15.40 -32.47 6.84
C ALA A 299 15.50 -30.90 7.04
N VAL A 300 16.70 -30.36 7.04
CA VAL A 300 16.89 -28.91 7.16
C VAL A 300 16.43 -28.18 5.88
N ASP A 301 16.63 -28.76 4.70
CA ASP A 301 16.14 -28.18 3.43
C ASP A 301 14.60 -28.16 3.40
N VAL A 302 13.96 -29.26 3.76
CA VAL A 302 12.47 -29.31 3.89
C VAL A 302 12.00 -28.30 4.93
N MET A 303 12.71 -28.14 6.05
CA MET A 303 12.41 -27.13 7.05
C MET A 303 12.50 -25.70 6.46
N ALA A 304 13.52 -25.41 5.65
CA ALA A 304 13.65 -24.12 4.99
C ALA A 304 12.48 -23.84 4.03
N GLN A 305 11.95 -24.84 3.33
CA GLN A 305 10.76 -24.72 2.49
C GLN A 305 9.51 -24.41 3.34
N VAL A 306 9.36 -25.07 4.49
CA VAL A 306 8.27 -24.76 5.45
C VAL A 306 8.40 -23.35 6.00
N ILE A 307 9.61 -22.91 6.32
CA ILE A 307 9.89 -21.53 6.75
C ILE A 307 9.52 -20.54 5.66
N ALA A 308 9.94 -20.77 4.41
CA ALA A 308 9.60 -19.91 3.27
C ALA A 308 8.09 -19.76 3.10
N SER A 309 7.34 -20.86 3.16
CA SER A 309 5.87 -20.84 3.09
C SER A 309 5.25 -20.09 4.29
N THR A 310 5.81 -20.26 5.49
CA THR A 310 5.32 -19.59 6.70
C THR A 310 5.62 -18.08 6.64
N VAL A 311 6.82 -17.67 6.21
CA VAL A 311 7.19 -16.27 5.96
C VAL A 311 6.22 -15.63 4.96
N GLN A 312 5.95 -16.30 3.84
CA GLN A 312 5.01 -15.82 2.84
C GLN A 312 3.60 -15.63 3.43
N SER A 313 3.13 -16.60 4.21
CA SER A 313 1.81 -16.51 4.85
C SER A 313 1.72 -15.39 5.89
N LEU A 314 2.77 -15.20 6.70
CA LEU A 314 2.81 -14.12 7.71
C LEU A 314 2.88 -12.75 7.03
N ALA A 315 3.75 -12.58 6.04
CA ALA A 315 3.85 -11.33 5.28
C ALA A 315 2.54 -10.97 4.56
N ALA A 316 1.85 -11.98 3.97
CA ALA A 316 0.55 -11.78 3.34
C ALA A 316 -0.51 -11.29 4.36
N ARG A 317 -0.57 -11.91 5.55
CA ARG A 317 -1.50 -11.50 6.62
C ARG A 317 -1.22 -10.10 7.14
N GLU A 318 0.03 -9.74 7.32
CA GLU A 318 0.43 -8.38 7.74
C GLU A 318 0.01 -7.36 6.69
N ARG A 319 0.27 -7.66 5.40
CA ARG A 319 -0.16 -6.82 4.27
C ARG A 319 -1.69 -6.66 4.22
N GLU A 320 -2.44 -7.77 4.28
CA GLU A 320 -3.91 -7.76 4.28
C GLU A 320 -4.46 -6.95 5.46
N GLY A 321 -3.90 -7.13 6.65
CA GLY A 321 -4.28 -6.37 7.84
C GLY A 321 -4.02 -4.88 7.71
N ALA A 322 -2.86 -4.48 7.14
CA ALA A 322 -2.53 -3.08 6.89
C ALA A 322 -3.48 -2.45 5.85
N ILE A 323 -3.73 -3.14 4.73
CA ILE A 323 -4.66 -2.68 3.69
C ILE A 323 -6.09 -2.55 4.23
N ALA A 324 -6.54 -3.51 5.06
CA ALA A 324 -7.89 -3.46 5.65
C ALA A 324 -8.06 -2.25 6.60
N ARG A 325 -7.06 -1.96 7.45
CA ARG A 325 -7.08 -0.76 8.31
C ARG A 325 -7.12 0.52 7.48
N ALA A 326 -6.28 0.60 6.46
CA ALA A 326 -6.23 1.74 5.55
C ALA A 326 -7.53 1.93 4.75
N ALA A 327 -8.22 0.84 4.39
CA ALA A 327 -9.49 0.89 3.66
C ALA A 327 -10.60 1.54 4.49
N TRP A 328 -10.66 1.27 5.79
CA TRP A 328 -11.60 1.93 6.70
C TRP A 328 -11.33 3.44 6.75
N LEU A 329 -10.09 3.85 7.01
CA LEU A 329 -9.68 5.26 7.05
C LEU A 329 -10.01 5.99 5.74
N ARG A 330 -9.71 5.37 4.60
CA ARG A 330 -10.03 5.89 3.28
C ARG A 330 -11.54 6.15 3.11
N THR A 331 -12.38 5.22 3.58
CA THR A 331 -13.83 5.35 3.51
C THR A 331 -14.33 6.53 4.34
N GLU A 332 -13.78 6.75 5.54
CA GLU A 332 -14.15 7.90 6.39
C GLU A 332 -13.74 9.24 5.75
N ILE A 333 -12.53 9.31 5.19
CA ILE A 333 -12.06 10.51 4.48
C ILE A 333 -12.96 10.84 3.29
N VAL A 334 -13.24 9.84 2.42
CA VAL A 334 -14.09 10.01 1.24
C VAL A 334 -15.49 10.45 1.62
N ARG A 335 -16.09 9.83 2.65
CA ARG A 335 -17.43 10.19 3.16
C ARG A 335 -17.48 11.64 3.63
N ALA A 336 -16.49 12.10 4.38
CA ALA A 336 -16.42 13.47 4.88
C ALA A 336 -16.29 14.49 3.73
N ILE A 337 -15.45 14.21 2.72
CA ILE A 337 -15.31 15.04 1.51
C ILE A 337 -16.63 15.10 0.74
N ALA A 338 -17.30 13.97 0.53
CA ALA A 338 -18.60 13.91 -0.14
C ALA A 338 -19.70 14.66 0.64
N ALA A 339 -19.62 14.69 1.98
CA ALA A 339 -20.52 15.48 2.81
C ALA A 339 -20.24 17.00 2.79
N GLY A 340 -19.18 17.44 2.07
CA GLY A 340 -18.84 18.84 1.88
C GLY A 340 -17.78 19.38 2.83
N THR A 341 -17.13 18.53 3.64
CA THR A 341 -16.03 18.96 4.51
C THR A 341 -14.77 19.20 3.65
N GLU A 342 -14.03 20.26 3.93
CA GLU A 342 -12.79 20.59 3.23
C GLU A 342 -11.72 19.50 3.44
N VAL A 343 -10.99 19.15 2.35
CA VAL A 343 -9.94 18.12 2.39
C VAL A 343 -8.91 18.41 3.49
N THR A 344 -8.53 19.69 3.65
CA THR A 344 -7.59 20.13 4.69
C THR A 344 -8.07 19.76 6.09
N GLU A 345 -9.33 20.03 6.40
CA GLU A 345 -9.91 19.72 7.70
C GLU A 345 -10.02 18.22 7.95
N VAL A 346 -10.50 17.47 6.95
CA VAL A 346 -10.64 16.02 7.05
C VAL A 346 -9.29 15.34 7.26
N VAL A 347 -8.28 15.69 6.44
CA VAL A 347 -6.96 15.08 6.51
C VAL A 347 -6.24 15.41 7.82
N MET A 348 -6.38 16.65 8.34
CA MET A 348 -5.78 16.99 9.62
C MET A 348 -6.49 16.31 10.79
N ARG A 349 -7.81 16.16 10.75
CA ARG A 349 -8.59 15.41 11.75
C ARG A 349 -8.20 13.94 11.79
N GLU A 350 -8.06 13.30 10.61
CA GLU A 350 -7.65 11.90 10.50
C GLU A 350 -6.11 11.73 10.55
N GLY A 351 -5.38 12.79 10.80
CA GLY A 351 -3.91 12.83 10.87
C GLY A 351 -3.29 11.72 11.73
N PRO A 352 -3.77 11.43 12.95
CA PRO A 352 -3.23 10.34 13.77
C PRO A 352 -3.34 8.97 13.08
N ALA A 353 -4.48 8.66 12.45
CA ALA A 353 -4.68 7.41 11.74
C ALA A 353 -3.85 7.32 10.44
N LEU A 354 -3.68 8.46 9.74
CA LEU A 354 -2.79 8.53 8.57
C LEU A 354 -1.33 8.27 8.95
N ARG A 355 -0.88 8.82 10.09
CA ARG A 355 0.48 8.58 10.62
C ARG A 355 0.69 7.11 10.93
N GLU A 356 -0.24 6.47 11.61
CA GLU A 356 -0.14 5.06 11.97
C GLU A 356 -0.10 4.15 10.72
N ASN A 357 -0.95 4.41 9.71
CA ASN A 357 -1.05 3.55 8.53
C ASN A 357 0.06 3.78 7.50
N LEU A 358 0.63 4.99 7.41
CA LEU A 358 1.65 5.37 6.42
C LEU A 358 3.01 5.68 7.05
N GLY A 359 3.13 5.51 8.38
CA GLY A 359 4.38 5.73 9.11
C GLY A 359 4.89 7.17 9.03
N PHE A 360 4.00 8.17 9.10
CA PHE A 360 4.40 9.57 9.14
C PHE A 360 4.71 10.02 10.57
N ASP A 361 5.72 10.85 10.74
CA ASP A 361 5.98 11.57 11.99
C ASP A 361 5.27 12.92 12.03
N ALA A 362 5.10 13.55 10.86
CA ALA A 362 4.37 14.80 10.69
C ALA A 362 3.56 14.81 9.40
N LEU A 363 2.56 15.70 9.34
CA LEU A 363 1.64 15.84 8.22
C LEU A 363 1.55 17.31 7.82
N MET A 364 1.53 17.57 6.51
CA MET A 364 1.34 18.90 5.94
C MET A 364 0.38 18.84 4.75
N ILE A 365 -0.40 19.90 4.55
CA ILE A 365 -1.18 20.11 3.33
C ILE A 365 -0.69 21.37 2.64
N SER A 366 -0.47 21.25 1.35
CA SER A 366 -0.06 22.35 0.48
C SER A 366 -1.07 22.55 -0.64
N ILE A 367 -1.41 23.81 -0.94
CA ILE A 367 -2.31 24.19 -2.04
C ILE A 367 -1.72 25.45 -2.70
N ASP A 368 -1.68 25.45 -4.03
CA ASP A 368 -1.15 26.55 -4.83
C ASP A 368 0.31 26.93 -4.44
N GLY A 369 1.13 25.92 -4.09
CA GLY A 369 2.51 26.12 -3.67
C GLY A 369 2.68 26.74 -2.27
N LEU A 370 1.62 26.80 -1.48
CA LEU A 370 1.64 27.35 -0.12
C LEU A 370 1.15 26.32 0.91
N PRO A 371 1.78 26.21 2.08
CA PRO A 371 1.27 25.37 3.15
C PRO A 371 -0.04 25.96 3.69
N ARG A 372 -1.07 25.14 3.83
CA ARG A 372 -2.39 25.49 4.38
C ARG A 372 -2.55 25.01 5.81
N ALA A 373 -2.03 23.81 6.10
CA ALA A 373 -1.97 23.24 7.43
C ALA A 373 -0.68 22.44 7.55
N ALA A 374 -0.06 22.46 8.71
CA ALA A 374 1.11 21.69 9.01
C ALA A 374 1.15 21.38 10.52
N ASP A 375 1.55 20.16 10.84
CA ASP A 375 1.67 19.69 12.20
C ASP A 375 3.15 19.44 12.50
N ASP A 376 3.67 20.17 13.51
CA ASP A 376 5.06 20.13 13.99
C ASP A 376 6.14 20.42 12.91
N VAL A 377 5.80 21.25 11.91
CA VAL A 377 6.70 21.63 10.81
C VAL A 377 6.97 23.12 10.86
N HIS A 378 8.24 23.51 10.79
CA HIS A 378 8.62 24.91 10.77
C HIS A 378 8.10 25.63 9.50
N ALA A 379 7.49 26.81 9.68
CA ALA A 379 6.78 27.52 8.61
C ALA A 379 7.66 27.92 7.41
N GLY A 380 8.95 28.19 7.65
CA GLY A 380 9.93 28.50 6.58
C GLY A 380 10.16 27.31 5.68
N TRP A 381 10.46 26.16 6.28
CA TRP A 381 10.71 24.94 5.54
C TRP A 381 9.46 24.40 4.85
N ALA A 382 8.30 24.45 5.53
CA ALA A 382 7.02 24.09 4.94
C ALA A 382 6.73 24.85 3.64
N ARG A 383 7.06 26.16 3.60
CA ARG A 383 6.91 26.99 2.38
C ARG A 383 7.87 26.55 1.27
N THR A 384 9.13 26.27 1.60
CA THR A 384 10.11 25.81 0.61
C THR A 384 9.70 24.45 0.02
N LEU A 385 9.26 23.52 0.88
CA LEU A 385 8.77 22.20 0.45
C LEU A 385 7.50 22.33 -0.42
N ALA A 386 6.55 23.18 -0.05
CA ALA A 386 5.34 23.42 -0.81
C ALA A 386 5.64 23.98 -2.21
N ALA A 387 6.57 24.94 -2.29
CA ALA A 387 7.03 25.50 -3.56
C ALA A 387 7.72 24.44 -4.44
N TRP A 388 8.58 23.62 -3.87
CA TRP A 388 9.23 22.53 -4.58
C TRP A 388 8.24 21.50 -5.12
N LEU A 389 7.19 21.14 -4.35
CA LEU A 389 6.14 20.23 -4.78
C LEU A 389 5.29 20.83 -5.90
N ALA A 390 5.08 22.15 -5.90
CA ALA A 390 4.29 22.82 -6.93
C ALA A 390 4.92 22.72 -8.33
N GLU A 391 6.24 22.50 -8.43
CA GLU A 391 6.95 22.30 -9.68
C GLU A 391 6.91 20.84 -10.18
N ARG A 392 6.37 19.91 -9.37
CA ARG A 392 6.30 18.49 -9.70
C ARG A 392 5.05 18.13 -10.48
N HIS A 393 5.21 17.16 -11.40
CA HIS A 393 4.12 16.67 -12.25
C HIS A 393 3.66 15.25 -11.89
N GLU A 394 4.47 14.53 -11.14
CA GLU A 394 4.15 13.20 -10.66
C GLU A 394 2.97 13.25 -9.66
N PRO A 395 2.03 12.31 -9.71
CA PRO A 395 0.91 12.28 -8.77
C PRO A 395 1.32 11.83 -7.36
N LEU A 396 2.40 11.04 -7.26
CA LEU A 396 2.97 10.56 -6.02
C LEU A 396 4.48 10.76 -6.06
N VAL A 397 5.02 11.41 -5.03
CA VAL A 397 6.46 11.66 -4.86
C VAL A 397 6.88 11.07 -3.52
N HIS A 398 7.94 10.25 -3.51
CA HIS A 398 8.53 9.75 -2.27
C HIS A 398 10.05 9.90 -2.29
N VAL A 399 10.61 10.37 -1.19
CA VAL A 399 12.05 10.57 -0.97
C VAL A 399 12.36 10.18 0.47
N HIS A 400 13.45 9.48 0.72
CA HIS A 400 13.89 9.04 2.06
C HIS A 400 15.33 9.44 2.39
N ASP A 401 16.00 10.18 1.52
CA ASP A 401 17.36 10.66 1.67
C ASP A 401 17.43 12.13 1.30
N VAL A 402 17.97 12.96 2.19
CA VAL A 402 18.18 14.40 1.98
C VAL A 402 19.00 14.67 0.72
N ALA A 403 19.98 13.81 0.41
CA ALA A 403 20.80 13.95 -0.80
C ALA A 403 19.99 13.84 -2.12
N LEU A 404 18.79 13.29 -2.08
CA LEU A 404 17.89 13.19 -3.23
C LEU A 404 16.95 14.40 -3.35
N LEU A 405 16.95 15.31 -2.37
CA LEU A 405 16.20 16.54 -2.39
C LEU A 405 16.94 17.61 -3.19
N PRO A 406 16.23 18.56 -3.80
CA PRO A 406 16.86 19.64 -4.53
C PRO A 406 17.64 20.58 -3.58
N PRO A 407 18.67 21.30 -4.07
CA PRO A 407 19.52 22.17 -3.26
C PRO A 407 18.78 23.20 -2.39
N PRO A 408 17.59 23.74 -2.76
CA PRO A 408 16.84 24.64 -1.88
C PRO A 408 16.35 24.01 -0.56
N LEU A 409 16.25 22.69 -0.50
CA LEU A 409 15.87 21.94 0.70
C LEU A 409 17.07 21.34 1.42
N ASP A 410 18.19 21.19 0.72
CA ASP A 410 19.44 20.71 1.28
C ASP A 410 20.07 21.80 2.16
N GLY A 411 20.56 21.39 3.34
CA GLY A 411 21.17 22.30 4.29
C GLY A 411 20.21 23.14 5.13
N GLN A 412 18.90 22.91 5.04
CA GLN A 412 17.93 23.51 5.97
C GLN A 412 18.00 22.79 7.32
N PRO A 413 17.97 23.49 8.47
CA PRO A 413 18.03 22.84 9.78
C PRO A 413 16.93 21.78 10.00
N GLU A 414 15.76 22.00 9.43
CA GLU A 414 14.62 21.10 9.51
C GLU A 414 14.78 19.83 8.68
N ASN A 415 15.64 19.84 7.64
CA ASN A 415 15.98 18.65 6.88
C ASN A 415 16.77 17.62 7.71
N GLU A 416 17.51 18.08 8.69
CA GLU A 416 18.15 17.19 9.66
C GLU A 416 17.11 16.45 10.49
N ARG A 417 15.94 17.07 10.71
CA ARG A 417 14.83 16.48 11.47
C ARG A 417 13.92 15.60 10.60
N TYR A 418 13.57 16.05 9.38
CA TYR A 418 12.70 15.32 8.46
C TYR A 418 13.46 15.05 7.15
N CYS A 419 13.82 13.80 6.94
CA CYS A 419 14.58 13.35 5.77
C CYS A 419 13.73 12.53 4.79
N GLY A 420 12.52 12.13 5.22
CA GLY A 420 11.55 11.41 4.39
C GLY A 420 10.38 12.30 4.01
N VAL A 421 10.00 12.27 2.72
CA VAL A 421 8.84 12.98 2.16
C VAL A 421 8.04 12.00 1.33
N LEU A 422 6.75 11.84 1.64
CA LEU A 422 5.77 11.15 0.79
C LEU A 422 4.63 12.13 0.50
N ALA A 423 4.49 12.54 -0.75
CA ALA A 423 3.53 13.55 -1.17
C ALA A 423 2.53 13.00 -2.19
N LEU A 424 1.24 13.24 -1.97
CA LEU A 424 0.11 12.77 -2.75
C LEU A 424 -0.63 13.96 -3.34
N ARG A 425 -0.64 14.11 -4.67
CA ARG A 425 -1.30 15.23 -5.35
C ARG A 425 -2.75 14.92 -5.66
N TYR A 426 -3.68 15.36 -4.83
CA TYR A 426 -5.10 15.10 -4.98
C TYR A 426 -5.84 16.07 -5.91
N ASP A 427 -5.27 17.26 -6.17
CA ASP A 427 -5.80 18.24 -7.10
C ASP A 427 -4.67 18.84 -7.96
N ALA A 428 -4.59 18.40 -9.21
CA ALA A 428 -3.52 18.82 -10.13
C ALA A 428 -3.62 20.31 -10.57
N PRO A 429 -4.81 20.86 -10.92
CA PRO A 429 -4.98 22.27 -11.26
C PRO A 429 -4.52 23.22 -10.15
N ARG A 430 -4.78 22.90 -8.89
CA ARG A 430 -4.41 23.75 -7.74
C ARG A 430 -3.10 23.33 -7.10
N GLN A 431 -2.36 22.38 -7.67
CA GLN A 431 -1.14 21.84 -7.06
C GLN A 431 -1.35 21.52 -5.58
N ALA A 432 -2.45 20.80 -5.30
CA ALA A 432 -2.83 20.47 -3.93
C ALA A 432 -2.29 19.09 -3.52
N TRP A 433 -1.56 19.08 -2.40
CA TRP A 433 -0.80 17.93 -1.93
C TRP A 433 -1.12 17.59 -0.47
N ILE A 434 -1.23 16.31 -0.18
CA ILE A 434 -1.15 15.75 1.16
C ILE A 434 0.29 15.24 1.33
N VAL A 435 1.00 15.71 2.36
CA VAL A 435 2.43 15.48 2.52
C VAL A 435 2.69 14.86 3.88
N GLY A 436 3.17 13.63 3.88
CA GLY A 436 3.66 12.96 5.06
C GLY A 436 5.17 13.06 5.17
N LEU A 437 5.67 13.26 6.37
CA LEU A 437 7.09 13.46 6.67
C LEU A 437 7.59 12.40 7.64
N ARG A 438 8.79 11.88 7.40
CA ARG A 438 9.53 10.99 8.31
C ARG A 438 10.76 11.67 8.86
N ARG A 439 10.99 11.49 10.15
CA ARG A 439 12.20 11.98 10.81
C ARG A 439 13.44 11.24 10.37
N GLU A 440 14.57 11.89 10.57
CA GLU A 440 15.88 11.24 10.46
C GLU A 440 15.95 10.03 11.39
N VAL A 441 16.39 8.91 10.85
CA VAL A 441 16.78 7.75 11.64
C VAL A 441 18.29 7.68 11.62
N VAL A 442 18.92 8.15 12.71
CA VAL A 442 20.36 7.97 12.88
C VAL A 442 20.63 6.50 13.10
N GLN A 443 20.94 5.78 12.03
CA GLN A 443 21.28 4.36 12.09
C GLN A 443 22.78 4.19 12.28
N THR A 444 23.17 3.49 13.34
CA THR A 444 24.49 2.93 13.41
C THR A 444 24.50 1.55 12.77
N ILE A 445 24.89 1.49 11.51
CA ILE A 445 25.05 0.21 10.81
C ILE A 445 26.29 -0.48 11.35
N ARG A 446 26.10 -1.68 11.87
CA ARG A 446 27.17 -2.54 12.38
C ARG A 446 27.58 -3.49 11.26
N TRP A 447 28.59 -3.11 10.51
CA TRP A 447 29.12 -3.95 9.45
C TRP A 447 30.00 -5.07 10.02
N GLY A 448 29.87 -6.29 9.47
CA GLY A 448 30.79 -7.38 9.74
C GLY A 448 32.14 -7.16 9.01
N GLY A 449 32.87 -6.13 9.40
CA GLY A 449 34.06 -5.63 8.73
C GLY A 449 33.78 -4.41 7.84
N LYS A 450 34.82 -3.62 7.51
CA LYS A 450 34.69 -2.41 6.68
C LYS A 450 34.14 -2.80 5.28
N PRO A 451 33.06 -2.17 4.75
CA PRO A 451 32.41 -2.58 3.49
C PRO A 451 33.19 -2.20 2.22
N GLU A 452 34.51 -2.21 2.27
CA GLU A 452 35.39 -1.92 1.14
C GLU A 452 35.99 -3.20 0.57
N LYS A 453 36.08 -3.29 -0.77
CA LYS A 453 36.80 -4.36 -1.45
C LYS A 453 38.30 -4.10 -1.31
N LEU A 454 39.03 -5.02 -0.71
CA LEU A 454 40.46 -4.95 -0.63
C LEU A 454 41.10 -5.44 -1.94
N ILE A 455 41.96 -4.63 -2.54
CA ILE A 455 42.75 -4.97 -3.72
C ILE A 455 44.14 -5.36 -3.25
N ALA A 456 44.55 -6.62 -3.42
CA ALA A 456 45.92 -7.04 -3.25
C ALA A 456 46.63 -7.03 -4.62
N HIS A 457 47.85 -6.45 -4.64
CA HIS A 457 48.73 -6.47 -5.81
C HIS A 457 49.67 -7.65 -5.68
N GLY A 458 49.47 -8.70 -6.49
CA GLY A 458 50.33 -9.87 -6.56
C GLY A 458 51.16 -9.89 -7.86
N PRO A 459 52.02 -10.93 -8.05
CA PRO A 459 52.87 -11.08 -9.24
C PRO A 459 52.06 -11.16 -10.57
N LEU A 460 50.76 -11.50 -10.48
CA LEU A 460 49.83 -11.61 -11.61
C LEU A 460 48.94 -10.36 -11.77
N GLY A 461 49.23 -9.26 -11.10
CA GLY A 461 48.46 -8.04 -11.15
C GLY A 461 47.51 -7.85 -9.92
N PRO A 462 46.66 -6.82 -9.97
CA PRO A 462 45.67 -6.56 -8.90
C PRO A 462 44.59 -7.65 -8.90
N ARG A 463 44.34 -8.25 -7.72
CA ARG A 463 43.22 -9.19 -7.50
C ARG A 463 42.32 -8.72 -6.38
N LEU A 464 41.04 -9.02 -6.47
CA LEU A 464 40.16 -8.90 -5.33
C LEU A 464 40.54 -9.94 -4.28
N THR A 465 40.75 -9.48 -3.05
CA THR A 465 40.88 -10.37 -1.91
C THR A 465 39.64 -10.25 -1.04
N PRO A 466 39.17 -11.37 -0.46
CA PRO A 466 38.11 -11.30 0.55
C PRO A 466 38.61 -10.50 1.73
N ARG A 467 37.69 -10.00 2.55
CA ARG A 467 38.03 -9.21 3.73
C ARG A 467 38.96 -9.98 4.65
N GLY A 468 39.98 -9.31 5.12
CA GLY A 468 40.93 -9.85 6.11
C GLY A 468 40.48 -9.68 7.55
N SER A 469 39.45 -8.88 7.81
CA SER A 469 38.93 -8.63 9.15
C SER A 469 37.40 -8.59 9.15
N PHE A 470 36.80 -9.26 10.10
CA PHE A 470 35.35 -9.29 10.39
C PHE A 470 35.04 -8.58 11.72
N ALA A 471 35.98 -7.85 12.28
CA ALA A 471 35.75 -7.00 13.43
C ALA A 471 34.65 -6.00 13.11
N GLU A 472 33.75 -5.76 14.07
CA GLU A 472 32.64 -4.84 13.90
C GLU A 472 33.13 -3.45 13.47
N TRP A 473 32.65 -2.96 12.34
CA TRP A 473 32.85 -1.60 11.87
C TRP A 473 31.54 -0.84 11.91
N ARG A 474 31.54 0.30 12.57
CA ARG A 474 30.30 1.09 12.76
C ARG A 474 30.29 2.26 11.81
N GLU A 475 29.22 2.33 11.02
CA GLU A 475 28.91 3.45 10.17
C GLU A 475 27.69 4.18 10.72
N THR A 476 27.83 5.46 10.99
CA THR A 476 26.70 6.29 11.38
C THR A 476 26.17 6.98 10.13
N VAL A 477 25.03 6.52 9.66
CA VAL A 477 24.30 7.13 8.53
C VAL A 477 23.38 8.20 9.07
N ARG A 478 23.54 9.42 8.54
CA ARG A 478 22.72 10.58 8.84
C ARG A 478 22.03 11.08 7.56
N GLY A 479 20.99 11.93 7.71
CA GLY A 479 20.29 12.53 6.59
C GLY A 479 19.33 11.55 5.89
N ARG A 480 19.00 10.40 6.52
CA ARG A 480 18.07 9.41 5.96
C ARG A 480 16.93 9.10 6.90
N ALA A 481 15.76 8.91 6.32
CA ALA A 481 14.61 8.34 6.98
C ALA A 481 14.45 6.85 6.60
N GLU A 482 13.62 6.13 7.32
CA GLU A 482 13.22 4.78 6.92
C GLU A 482 12.49 4.84 5.56
N PRO A 483 12.90 4.07 4.54
CA PRO A 483 12.22 4.04 3.25
C PRO A 483 10.77 3.57 3.40
N TRP A 484 9.85 4.09 2.57
CA TRP A 484 8.50 3.53 2.48
C TRP A 484 8.54 2.16 1.82
N ASN A 485 7.90 1.20 2.45
CA ASN A 485 7.77 -0.15 1.91
C ASN A 485 6.66 -0.24 0.86
N ASP A 486 6.62 -1.34 0.09
CA ASP A 486 5.66 -1.53 -1.00
C ASP A 486 4.20 -1.46 -0.53
N VAL A 487 3.89 -1.88 0.70
CA VAL A 487 2.53 -1.85 1.26
C VAL A 487 2.12 -0.42 1.59
N GLU A 488 3.00 0.37 2.18
CA GLU A 488 2.77 1.78 2.47
C GLU A 488 2.56 2.59 1.18
N LEU A 489 3.36 2.33 0.15
CA LEU A 489 3.21 2.98 -1.17
C LEU A 489 1.91 2.57 -1.87
N GLU A 490 1.49 1.31 -1.74
CA GLU A 490 0.21 0.83 -2.24
C GLU A 490 -0.97 1.51 -1.53
N ILE A 491 -0.92 1.61 -0.20
CA ILE A 491 -1.94 2.33 0.60
C ILE A 491 -1.98 3.81 0.19
N ALA A 492 -0.84 4.45 0.04
CA ALA A 492 -0.73 5.84 -0.38
C ALA A 492 -1.34 6.06 -1.78
N SER A 493 -1.07 5.17 -2.73
CA SER A 493 -1.64 5.23 -4.07
C SER A 493 -3.16 5.06 -4.05
N GLN A 494 -3.69 4.10 -3.29
CA GLN A 494 -5.13 3.88 -3.14
C GLN A 494 -5.83 5.05 -2.45
N LEU A 495 -5.18 5.69 -1.47
CA LEU A 495 -5.67 6.89 -0.81
C LEU A 495 -5.75 8.06 -1.80
N LEU A 496 -4.69 8.29 -2.57
CA LEU A 496 -4.62 9.31 -3.60
C LEU A 496 -5.75 9.18 -4.61
N ASP A 497 -5.96 7.98 -5.16
CA ASP A 497 -7.01 7.70 -6.14
C ASP A 497 -8.42 7.95 -5.58
N SER A 498 -8.62 7.64 -4.32
CA SER A 498 -9.93 7.78 -3.68
C SER A 498 -10.23 9.23 -3.30
N VAL A 499 -9.27 9.93 -2.71
CA VAL A 499 -9.39 11.35 -2.35
C VAL A 499 -9.50 12.20 -3.61
N GLY A 500 -8.67 11.93 -4.63
CA GLY A 500 -8.69 12.64 -5.90
C GLY A 500 -10.04 12.53 -6.61
N ARG A 501 -10.64 11.35 -6.64
CA ARG A 501 -11.98 11.13 -7.22
C ARG A 501 -13.06 11.86 -6.41
N ALA A 502 -13.07 11.67 -5.09
CA ALA A 502 -14.08 12.32 -4.24
C ALA A 502 -14.01 13.85 -4.33
N TRP A 503 -12.80 14.41 -4.42
CA TRP A 503 -12.60 15.84 -4.62
C TRP A 503 -13.06 16.30 -6.00
N ALA A 504 -12.71 15.58 -7.08
CA ALA A 504 -13.13 15.91 -8.43
C ALA A 504 -14.67 15.87 -8.57
N ASP A 505 -15.32 14.84 -8.03
CA ASP A 505 -16.78 14.74 -8.02
C ASP A 505 -17.41 15.94 -7.28
N ARG A 506 -16.84 16.32 -6.14
CA ARG A 506 -17.30 17.48 -5.37
C ARG A 506 -17.14 18.80 -6.13
N VAL A 507 -16.00 19.00 -6.78
CA VAL A 507 -15.75 20.19 -7.60
C VAL A 507 -16.76 20.27 -8.75
N LEU A 508 -17.03 19.14 -9.43
CA LEU A 508 -18.02 19.07 -10.50
C LEU A 508 -19.43 19.38 -10.00
N GLU A 509 -19.82 18.85 -8.85
CA GLU A 509 -21.13 19.12 -8.22
C GLU A 509 -21.31 20.60 -7.92
N VAL A 510 -20.30 21.22 -7.30
CA VAL A 510 -20.31 22.67 -7.00
C VAL A 510 -20.39 23.52 -8.28
N ASP A 511 -19.65 23.14 -9.32
CA ASP A 511 -19.66 23.88 -10.61
C ASP A 511 -21.01 23.73 -11.34
N GLN A 512 -21.60 22.54 -11.30
CA GLN A 512 -22.96 22.30 -11.84
C GLN A 512 -24.00 23.15 -11.11
N LEU A 513 -23.97 23.17 -9.79
CA LEU A 513 -24.88 24.01 -8.97
C LEU A 513 -24.68 25.51 -9.31
N ARG A 514 -23.44 25.95 -9.43
CA ARG A 514 -23.11 27.31 -9.82
C ARG A 514 -23.63 27.65 -11.21
N SER A 515 -23.49 26.75 -12.17
CA SER A 515 -23.96 26.92 -13.53
C SER A 515 -25.48 27.00 -13.59
N GLN A 516 -26.19 26.16 -12.81
CA GLN A 516 -27.64 26.20 -12.68
C GLN A 516 -28.12 27.52 -12.07
N LEU A 517 -27.44 28.02 -11.00
CA LEU A 517 -27.69 29.34 -10.43
C LEU A 517 -27.64 30.46 -11.47
N TRP A 518 -26.58 30.51 -12.28
CA TRP A 518 -26.42 31.53 -13.29
C TRP A 518 -27.49 31.45 -14.38
N ALA A 519 -27.87 30.24 -14.80
CA ALA A 519 -28.90 30.03 -15.82
C ALA A 519 -30.29 30.53 -15.35
N VAL A 520 -30.66 30.18 -14.12
CA VAL A 520 -31.97 30.55 -13.51
C VAL A 520 -32.02 32.06 -13.24
N LEU A 521 -30.93 32.63 -12.68
CA LEU A 521 -30.83 34.07 -12.44
C LEU A 521 -30.98 34.88 -13.71
N GLY A 522 -30.30 34.47 -14.80
CA GLY A 522 -30.37 35.17 -16.08
C GLY A 522 -31.77 35.23 -16.67
N HIS A 523 -32.56 34.16 -16.49
CA HIS A 523 -33.94 34.10 -16.97
C HIS A 523 -34.88 34.89 -16.06
N ASP A 524 -34.83 34.69 -14.74
CA ASP A 524 -35.84 35.26 -13.81
C ASP A 524 -35.61 36.74 -13.48
N LEU A 525 -34.40 37.29 -13.71
CA LEU A 525 -34.13 38.70 -13.68
C LEU A 525 -34.54 39.41 -14.99
N ARG A 526 -34.46 38.71 -16.14
CA ARG A 526 -34.84 39.33 -17.44
C ARG A 526 -36.33 39.68 -17.49
N ASN A 527 -37.19 38.83 -16.90
CA ASN A 527 -38.65 39.06 -16.92
C ASN A 527 -39.10 40.37 -16.22
N PRO A 528 -38.73 40.64 -14.94
CA PRO A 528 -39.09 41.89 -14.28
C PRO A 528 -38.39 43.09 -14.91
N LEU A 529 -37.17 42.96 -15.48
CA LEU A 529 -36.49 44.00 -16.23
C LEU A 529 -37.24 44.37 -17.51
N GLN A 530 -37.76 43.37 -18.25
CA GLN A 530 -38.59 43.63 -19.41
C GLN A 530 -39.91 44.33 -19.03
N SER A 531 -40.56 43.88 -17.93
CA SER A 531 -41.77 44.50 -17.43
C SER A 531 -41.53 45.96 -17.01
N LEU A 532 -40.41 46.22 -16.37
CA LEU A 532 -40.00 47.57 -15.97
C LEU A 532 -39.69 48.45 -17.20
N SER A 533 -38.98 47.94 -18.21
CA SER A 533 -38.68 48.63 -19.47
C SER A 533 -39.96 48.91 -20.26
N MET A 534 -40.91 47.98 -20.32
CA MET A 534 -42.20 48.22 -21.01
C MET A 534 -43.08 49.21 -20.26
N ALA A 535 -43.09 49.20 -18.91
CA ALA A 535 -43.84 50.15 -18.12
C ALA A 535 -43.26 51.57 -18.23
N THR A 536 -41.95 51.73 -18.23
CA THR A 536 -41.29 53.04 -18.45
C THR A 536 -41.57 53.57 -19.86
N HIS A 537 -41.48 52.73 -20.88
CA HIS A 537 -41.81 53.12 -22.27
C HIS A 537 -43.30 53.47 -22.48
N ALA A 538 -44.19 52.79 -21.78
CA ALA A 538 -45.62 53.10 -21.78
C ALA A 538 -45.92 54.44 -21.06
N LEU A 539 -45.20 54.77 -19.98
CA LEU A 539 -45.25 56.04 -19.27
C LEU A 539 -44.83 57.21 -20.19
N GLU A 540 -43.75 57.04 -20.94
CA GLU A 540 -43.27 58.05 -21.92
C GLU A 540 -44.29 58.31 -23.05
N ARG A 541 -45.14 57.34 -23.35
CA ARG A 541 -46.20 57.45 -24.37
C ARG A 541 -47.57 57.89 -23.83
N GLY A 542 -47.61 58.35 -22.57
CA GLY A 542 -48.82 58.89 -21.95
C GLY A 542 -49.75 57.84 -21.37
N GLY A 543 -49.28 56.65 -21.04
CA GLY A 543 -50.06 55.64 -20.36
C GLY A 543 -50.45 56.04 -18.93
N GLU A 544 -51.46 55.40 -18.33
CA GLU A 544 -52.00 55.75 -16.99
C GLU A 544 -50.95 55.58 -15.89
N PRO A 545 -50.48 56.68 -15.23
CA PRO A 545 -49.38 56.65 -14.33
C PRO A 545 -49.56 55.78 -13.10
N ALA A 546 -50.76 55.72 -12.53
CA ALA A 546 -51.04 54.94 -11.32
C ALA A 546 -50.83 53.42 -11.54
N ARG A 547 -51.29 52.88 -12.68
CA ARG A 547 -51.17 51.49 -13.07
C ARG A 547 -49.75 51.12 -13.42
N LEU A 548 -49.02 51.97 -14.13
CA LEU A 548 -47.65 51.73 -14.57
C LEU A 548 -46.68 51.83 -13.39
N ASN A 549 -46.89 52.76 -12.46
CA ASN A 549 -46.09 52.86 -11.21
C ASN A 549 -46.26 51.62 -10.33
N THR A 550 -47.44 50.99 -10.35
CA THR A 550 -47.64 49.70 -9.63
C THR A 550 -46.80 48.58 -10.27
N VAL A 551 -46.78 48.49 -11.61
CA VAL A 551 -45.97 47.50 -12.33
C VAL A 551 -44.46 47.72 -12.04
N ILE A 552 -43.99 48.97 -12.07
CA ILE A 552 -42.58 49.33 -11.75
C ILE A 552 -42.22 48.91 -10.33
N ARG A 553 -43.11 49.25 -9.35
CA ARG A 553 -42.90 48.89 -7.94
C ARG A 553 -42.81 47.40 -7.75
N ASN A 554 -43.78 46.66 -8.29
CA ASN A 554 -43.85 45.22 -8.18
C ASN A 554 -42.62 44.52 -8.83
N SER A 555 -42.21 45.01 -10.00
CA SER A 555 -41.02 44.47 -10.68
C SER A 555 -39.75 44.75 -9.88
N THR A 556 -39.62 45.93 -9.30
CA THR A 556 -38.47 46.30 -8.46
C THR A 556 -38.44 45.47 -7.15
N GLN A 557 -39.59 45.31 -6.50
CA GLN A 557 -39.70 44.49 -5.31
C GLN A 557 -39.35 43.02 -5.57
N ARG A 558 -39.81 42.49 -6.71
CA ARG A 558 -39.49 41.12 -7.14
C ARG A 558 -37.98 40.96 -7.39
N MET A 559 -37.32 41.92 -8.03
CA MET A 559 -35.87 41.89 -8.24
C MET A 559 -35.11 41.93 -6.90
N LYS A 560 -35.53 42.77 -5.94
CA LYS A 560 -34.93 42.80 -4.60
C LYS A 560 -35.03 41.45 -3.88
N GLN A 561 -36.20 40.82 -3.97
CA GLN A 561 -36.41 39.48 -3.36
C GLN A 561 -35.53 38.42 -4.01
N LEU A 562 -35.49 38.36 -5.36
CA LEU A 562 -34.63 37.44 -6.09
C LEU A 562 -33.17 37.58 -5.74
N LEU A 563 -32.70 38.86 -5.62
CA LEU A 563 -31.30 39.13 -5.24
C LEU A 563 -31.00 38.68 -3.79
N GLY A 564 -31.96 38.88 -2.89
CA GLY A 564 -31.86 38.41 -1.50
C GLY A 564 -31.77 36.90 -1.40
N ASP A 565 -32.65 36.18 -2.12
CA ASP A 565 -32.70 34.74 -2.14
C ASP A 565 -31.38 34.14 -2.69
N VAL A 566 -30.79 34.72 -3.73
CA VAL A 566 -29.51 34.31 -4.30
C VAL A 566 -28.35 34.54 -3.31
N LEU A 567 -28.34 35.69 -2.65
CA LEU A 567 -27.28 35.99 -1.66
C LEU A 567 -27.38 35.02 -0.46
N ASP A 568 -28.58 34.64 -0.03
CA ASP A 568 -28.80 33.65 1.03
C ASP A 568 -28.29 32.27 0.58
N VAL A 569 -28.61 31.82 -0.62
CA VAL A 569 -28.14 30.54 -1.17
C VAL A 569 -26.61 30.54 -1.33
N ALA A 570 -26.03 31.65 -1.85
CA ALA A 570 -24.58 31.75 -1.99
C ALA A 570 -23.84 31.67 -0.64
N ARG A 571 -24.39 32.27 0.42
CA ARG A 571 -23.83 32.18 1.77
C ARG A 571 -23.89 30.76 2.32
N LEU A 572 -25.05 30.11 2.19
CA LEU A 572 -25.24 28.73 2.65
C LEU A 572 -24.31 27.74 1.91
N GLN A 573 -24.05 27.94 0.62
CA GLN A 573 -23.12 27.10 -0.17
C GLN A 573 -21.65 27.25 0.24
N HIS A 574 -21.27 28.40 0.80
CA HIS A 574 -19.92 28.60 1.33
C HIS A 574 -19.77 28.16 2.80
N GLY A 575 -20.73 27.43 3.33
CA GLY A 575 -20.68 26.93 4.71
C GLY A 575 -20.95 27.99 5.77
N PHE A 576 -21.44 29.17 5.37
CA PHE A 576 -21.85 30.19 6.33
C PHE A 576 -23.32 30.01 6.70
N ASP A 577 -23.60 29.90 7.97
CA ASP A 577 -24.97 29.90 8.48
C ASP A 577 -25.69 31.22 8.20
N LEU A 578 -27.00 31.15 8.10
CA LEU A 578 -27.83 32.37 8.00
C LEU A 578 -27.65 33.20 9.28
N THR A 579 -27.29 34.46 9.10
CA THR A 579 -27.20 35.38 10.25
C THR A 579 -28.60 35.61 10.81
N MET A 580 -28.84 35.20 12.07
CA MET A 580 -30.12 35.33 12.78
C MET A 580 -30.11 36.50 13.76
N GLN A 581 -31.17 37.31 13.77
CA GLN A 581 -31.42 38.36 14.74
C GLN A 581 -32.47 37.85 15.72
N TRP A 582 -32.01 37.23 16.79
CA TRP A 582 -32.89 36.60 17.78
C TRP A 582 -33.64 37.63 18.67
N ALA A 583 -34.96 37.47 18.77
CA ALA A 583 -35.83 38.24 19.66
C ALA A 583 -36.97 37.35 20.18
N SER A 584 -37.59 37.74 21.28
CA SER A 584 -38.85 37.15 21.71
C SER A 584 -39.96 37.75 20.86
N VAL A 585 -40.54 36.94 19.99
CA VAL A 585 -41.52 37.38 18.96
C VAL A 585 -42.85 36.66 19.18
N ASP A 586 -43.94 37.41 19.20
CA ASP A 586 -45.27 36.80 19.06
C ASP A 586 -45.54 36.56 17.56
N LEU A 587 -45.62 35.29 17.20
CA LEU A 587 -45.77 34.85 15.79
C LEU A 587 -47.20 35.10 15.27
N VAL A 588 -48.21 35.25 16.13
CA VAL A 588 -49.62 35.40 15.69
C VAL A 588 -49.87 36.72 14.96
N PRO A 589 -49.46 37.90 15.48
CA PRO A 589 -49.57 39.14 14.71
C PRO A 589 -48.86 39.10 13.36
N LEU A 590 -47.65 38.51 13.32
CA LEU A 590 -46.87 38.36 12.11
C LEU A 590 -47.59 37.52 11.06
N VAL A 591 -48.10 36.34 11.45
CA VAL A 591 -48.85 35.46 10.56
C VAL A 591 -50.14 36.13 10.07
N ARG A 592 -50.87 36.81 10.96
CA ARG A 592 -52.12 37.54 10.63
C ARG A 592 -51.85 38.62 9.58
N GLN A 593 -50.79 39.41 9.76
CA GLN A 593 -50.39 40.46 8.81
C GLN A 593 -50.11 39.84 7.42
N LEU A 594 -49.33 38.74 7.34
CA LEU A 594 -49.00 38.09 6.08
C LEU A 594 -50.24 37.44 5.37
N VAL A 595 -51.19 36.95 6.14
CA VAL A 595 -52.49 36.47 5.63
C VAL A 595 -53.29 37.61 5.06
N GLU A 596 -53.40 38.76 5.74
CA GLU A 596 -54.06 39.95 5.23
C GLU A 596 -53.44 40.52 3.96
N GLU A 597 -52.09 40.65 3.96
CA GLU A 597 -51.34 41.06 2.76
C GLU A 597 -51.60 40.10 1.57
N SER A 598 -51.60 38.80 1.83
CA SER A 598 -51.88 37.78 0.80
C SER A 598 -53.33 37.88 0.28
N HIS A 599 -54.31 38.13 1.16
CA HIS A 599 -55.70 38.30 0.80
C HIS A 599 -55.98 39.56 -0.03
N VAL A 600 -55.34 40.67 0.35
CA VAL A 600 -55.42 41.93 -0.41
C VAL A 600 -54.79 41.79 -1.81
N ALA A 601 -53.67 41.08 -1.91
CA ALA A 601 -52.99 40.87 -3.17
C ALA A 601 -53.75 39.88 -4.10
N HIS A 602 -54.50 38.96 -3.53
CA HIS A 602 -55.22 37.87 -4.26
C HIS A 602 -56.59 37.61 -3.70
N PRO A 603 -57.59 38.50 -3.96
CA PRO A 603 -58.92 38.41 -3.34
C PRO A 603 -59.74 37.20 -3.73
N THR A 604 -59.34 36.46 -4.78
CA THR A 604 -60.02 35.25 -5.30
C THR A 604 -59.68 33.99 -4.55
N ILE A 605 -58.66 34.04 -3.65
CA ILE A 605 -58.22 32.87 -2.89
C ILE A 605 -58.75 32.98 -1.45
N ALA A 606 -59.52 31.99 -1.02
CA ALA A 606 -59.98 31.90 0.35
C ALA A 606 -58.89 31.39 1.27
N ILE A 607 -58.46 32.19 2.25
CA ILE A 607 -57.50 31.80 3.28
C ILE A 607 -58.22 31.70 4.62
N ALA A 608 -58.36 30.48 5.14
CA ALA A 608 -58.88 30.20 6.45
C ALA A 608 -57.70 30.23 7.48
N ALA A 609 -57.81 31.09 8.51
CA ALA A 609 -56.77 31.21 9.54
C ALA A 609 -57.30 30.76 10.91
N ASP A 610 -56.73 29.71 11.47
CA ASP A 610 -56.97 29.17 12.79
C ASP A 610 -55.77 29.48 13.68
N LEU A 611 -55.83 30.60 14.42
CA LEU A 611 -54.68 31.16 15.13
C LEU A 611 -55.05 31.34 16.63
N PRO A 612 -54.19 31.00 17.58
CA PRO A 612 -54.36 31.26 18.99
C PRO A 612 -54.32 32.78 19.30
N GLU A 613 -54.63 33.19 20.53
CA GLU A 613 -54.53 34.59 20.91
C GLU A 613 -53.07 35.11 20.87
N SER A 614 -52.09 34.29 21.24
CA SER A 614 -50.67 34.60 21.23
C SER A 614 -49.87 33.31 21.09
N LEU A 615 -48.69 33.37 20.43
CA LEU A 615 -47.73 32.29 20.30
C LEU A 615 -46.30 32.87 20.28
N VAL A 616 -45.70 32.95 21.45
CA VAL A 616 -44.41 33.60 21.65
C VAL A 616 -43.27 32.58 21.49
N ALA A 617 -42.31 32.89 20.63
CA ALA A 617 -41.10 32.07 20.44
C ALA A 617 -39.85 32.96 20.33
N GLU A 618 -38.69 32.40 20.66
CA GLU A 618 -37.38 33.03 20.34
C GLU A 618 -37.07 32.82 18.88
N ALA A 619 -37.23 33.88 18.05
CA ALA A 619 -37.07 33.79 16.62
C ALA A 619 -36.49 35.08 16.01
N ASP A 620 -36.00 34.99 14.78
CA ASP A 620 -35.76 36.13 13.91
C ASP A 620 -37.06 36.43 13.17
N GLU A 621 -37.72 37.49 13.53
CA GLU A 621 -39.03 37.91 13.00
C GLU A 621 -39.02 38.01 11.46
N ARG A 622 -38.00 38.64 10.92
CA ARG A 622 -37.87 38.85 9.45
C ARG A 622 -37.67 37.54 8.69
N ARG A 623 -36.83 36.70 9.22
CA ARG A 623 -36.55 35.37 8.61
C ARG A 623 -37.76 34.46 8.74
N TYR A 624 -38.42 34.48 9.87
CA TYR A 624 -39.63 33.67 10.05
C TYR A 624 -40.79 34.16 9.17
N ALA A 625 -40.92 35.48 8.97
CA ALA A 625 -41.86 36.06 8.00
C ALA A 625 -41.56 35.53 6.59
N GLN A 626 -40.28 35.39 6.19
CA GLN A 626 -39.86 34.80 4.91
C GLN A 626 -40.32 33.34 4.79
N VAL A 627 -40.25 32.54 5.86
CA VAL A 627 -40.76 31.15 5.85
C VAL A 627 -42.26 31.14 5.55
N VAL A 628 -43.07 31.88 6.34
CA VAL A 628 -44.52 31.92 6.17
C VAL A 628 -44.93 32.44 4.78
N ALA A 629 -44.29 33.50 4.32
CA ALA A 629 -44.52 34.05 2.98
C ALA A 629 -44.20 33.03 1.84
N ASN A 630 -43.10 32.31 1.97
CA ASN A 630 -42.73 31.26 1.00
C ASN A 630 -43.74 30.11 0.97
N LEU A 631 -44.18 29.65 2.15
CA LEU A 631 -45.14 28.57 2.28
C LEU A 631 -46.53 28.98 1.77
N LEU A 632 -47.00 30.20 2.10
CA LEU A 632 -48.27 30.78 1.58
C LEU A 632 -48.20 30.96 0.06
N SER A 633 -47.11 31.50 -0.45
CA SER A 633 -46.88 31.64 -1.90
C SER A 633 -46.92 30.27 -2.60
N ASN A 634 -46.34 29.25 -2.01
CA ASN A 634 -46.34 27.88 -2.55
C ASN A 634 -47.74 27.27 -2.54
N ALA A 635 -48.47 27.37 -1.44
CA ALA A 635 -49.82 26.89 -1.32
C ALA A 635 -50.74 27.54 -2.35
N ARG A 636 -50.58 28.82 -2.63
CA ARG A 636 -51.36 29.58 -3.63
C ARG A 636 -51.01 29.19 -5.06
N HIS A 637 -49.74 28.96 -5.38
CA HIS A 637 -49.36 28.64 -6.77
C HIS A 637 -49.66 27.19 -7.15
N HIS A 638 -49.63 26.29 -6.20
CA HIS A 638 -49.84 24.87 -6.42
C HIS A 638 -51.24 24.36 -6.03
N GLY A 639 -51.99 25.17 -5.26
CA GLY A 639 -53.35 24.83 -4.82
C GLY A 639 -54.43 25.13 -5.87
N THR A 640 -55.63 24.55 -5.71
CA THR A 640 -56.79 24.71 -6.56
C THR A 640 -57.77 25.78 -6.04
N GLY A 641 -57.49 26.47 -4.91
CA GLY A 641 -58.30 27.60 -4.48
C GLY A 641 -58.39 27.85 -2.99
N ASN A 642 -58.40 26.83 -2.13
CA ASN A 642 -58.53 27.00 -0.68
C ASN A 642 -57.13 26.84 -0.02
N VAL A 643 -56.79 27.74 0.90
CA VAL A 643 -55.62 27.66 1.74
C VAL A 643 -56.04 27.74 3.18
N ALA A 644 -55.57 26.84 4.03
CA ALA A 644 -55.78 26.89 5.49
C ALA A 644 -54.41 27.08 6.17
N ILE A 645 -54.34 28.04 7.10
CA ILE A 645 -53.17 28.22 7.97
C ILE A 645 -53.57 27.97 9.41
N ARG A 646 -52.82 27.17 10.12
CA ARG A 646 -53.06 26.87 11.53
C ARG A 646 -51.78 27.10 12.30
N ALA A 647 -51.89 27.79 13.44
CA ALA A 647 -50.78 27.93 14.41
C ALA A 647 -51.19 27.33 15.74
N ARG A 648 -50.28 26.59 16.38
CA ARG A 648 -50.47 26.00 17.69
C ARG A 648 -49.16 25.85 18.46
N GLU A 649 -49.26 25.77 19.76
CA GLU A 649 -48.17 25.28 20.60
C GLU A 649 -48.32 23.77 20.79
N GLU A 650 -47.23 23.04 20.59
CA GLU A 650 -47.21 21.58 20.73
C GLU A 650 -45.83 21.13 21.21
N ASP A 651 -45.80 20.46 22.37
CA ASP A 651 -44.57 19.88 22.98
C ASP A 651 -43.40 20.87 23.12
N GLY A 652 -43.67 22.15 23.42
CA GLY A 652 -42.62 23.19 23.56
C GLY A 652 -42.16 23.79 22.22
N PHE A 653 -42.87 23.51 21.15
CA PHE A 653 -42.63 24.07 19.81
C PHE A 653 -43.77 24.99 19.38
N ALA A 654 -43.46 26.05 18.68
CA ALA A 654 -44.41 26.78 17.85
C ALA A 654 -44.55 26.04 16.51
N VAL A 655 -45.73 25.56 16.20
CA VAL A 655 -46.05 24.78 15.00
C VAL A 655 -46.97 25.60 14.11
N ILE A 656 -46.51 25.88 12.88
CA ILE A 656 -47.33 26.55 11.85
C ILE A 656 -47.48 25.60 10.68
N SER A 657 -48.72 25.22 10.36
CA SER A 657 -49.06 24.39 9.22
C SER A 657 -49.84 25.19 8.18
N ILE A 658 -49.46 25.05 6.91
CA ILE A 658 -50.13 25.65 5.77
C ILE A 658 -50.58 24.53 4.85
N THR A 659 -51.88 24.43 4.64
CA THR A 659 -52.51 23.36 3.86
C THR A 659 -53.23 23.98 2.64
N ASN A 660 -53.10 23.35 1.52
CA ASN A 660 -53.86 23.71 0.32
C ASN A 660 -54.45 22.47 -0.35
N ASP A 661 -55.56 22.65 -1.08
CA ASP A 661 -56.14 21.59 -1.92
C ASP A 661 -55.26 21.40 -3.14
N ALA A 662 -54.65 20.24 -3.28
CA ALA A 662 -53.79 19.87 -4.40
C ALA A 662 -53.66 18.35 -4.53
N LEU A 663 -53.26 17.89 -5.73
CA LEU A 663 -52.91 16.49 -5.94
C LEU A 663 -51.72 16.10 -5.04
N PRO A 664 -51.66 14.89 -4.50
CA PRO A 664 -50.56 14.40 -3.71
C PRO A 664 -49.21 14.53 -4.45
N ILE A 665 -48.17 14.94 -3.72
CA ILE A 665 -46.83 15.00 -4.27
C ILE A 665 -46.31 13.55 -4.37
N PRO A 666 -45.85 13.07 -5.55
CA PRO A 666 -45.26 11.73 -5.68
C PRO A 666 -44.06 11.52 -4.73
N ASP A 667 -43.93 10.32 -4.14
CA ASP A 667 -42.88 9.98 -3.19
C ASP A 667 -41.48 10.24 -3.74
N GLU A 668 -41.24 10.04 -5.02
CA GLU A 668 -39.99 10.31 -5.73
C GLU A 668 -39.58 11.81 -5.66
N ILE A 669 -40.58 12.70 -5.59
CA ILE A 669 -40.38 14.15 -5.52
C ILE A 669 -40.24 14.62 -4.05
N VAL A 670 -40.90 13.95 -3.12
CA VAL A 670 -40.88 14.30 -1.69
C VAL A 670 -39.44 14.29 -1.14
N VAL A 671 -38.64 13.31 -1.56
CA VAL A 671 -37.22 13.16 -1.14
C VAL A 671 -36.38 14.39 -1.51
N ALA A 672 -36.71 15.03 -2.62
CA ALA A 672 -35.95 16.15 -3.17
C ALA A 672 -36.69 17.49 -3.10
N LEU A 673 -37.76 17.56 -2.29
CA LEU A 673 -38.66 18.72 -2.25
C LEU A 673 -37.98 19.99 -1.71
N PHE A 674 -37.01 19.80 -0.82
CA PHE A 674 -36.24 20.87 -0.19
C PHE A 674 -34.87 21.08 -0.84
N ASP A 675 -34.55 20.39 -1.97
CA ASP A 675 -33.33 20.65 -2.72
C ASP A 675 -33.43 21.97 -3.49
N PRO A 676 -32.36 22.75 -3.60
CA PRO A 676 -32.36 23.99 -4.35
C PRO A 676 -32.57 23.73 -5.83
N PHE A 677 -33.29 24.62 -6.52
CA PHE A 677 -33.52 24.63 -7.99
C PHE A 677 -34.41 23.49 -8.54
N LYS A 678 -34.92 22.61 -7.72
CA LYS A 678 -35.86 21.57 -8.19
C LYS A 678 -37.24 22.15 -8.43
N ARG A 679 -37.73 21.99 -9.64
CA ARG A 679 -39.08 22.37 -10.07
C ARG A 679 -39.89 21.13 -10.36
N GLN A 680 -41.15 21.08 -9.93
CA GLN A 680 -42.07 20.07 -10.46
C GLN A 680 -42.37 20.39 -11.93
N SER A 681 -42.07 19.45 -12.82
CA SER A 681 -42.55 19.48 -14.22
C SER A 681 -44.02 18.97 -14.28
N THR A 682 -44.92 19.60 -13.56
CA THR A 682 -46.35 19.32 -13.75
C THR A 682 -46.89 20.13 -14.91
N ALA A 683 -47.77 19.51 -15.73
CA ALA A 683 -48.31 19.96 -17.00
C ALA A 683 -49.16 21.25 -16.94
N ASN A 684 -49.04 22.07 -15.91
CA ASN A 684 -49.82 23.28 -15.73
C ASN A 684 -49.00 24.50 -16.17
N GLU A 685 -49.37 25.11 -17.30
CA GLU A 685 -48.74 26.32 -17.85
C GLU A 685 -48.73 27.55 -16.89
N ARG A 686 -49.52 27.51 -15.80
CA ARG A 686 -49.53 28.56 -14.75
C ARG A 686 -48.34 28.52 -13.80
N ASN A 687 -47.53 27.42 -13.78
CA ASN A 687 -46.47 27.18 -12.83
C ASN A 687 -45.05 27.54 -13.34
N ARG A 688 -44.94 28.37 -14.37
CA ARG A 688 -43.62 28.74 -14.96
C ARG A 688 -42.87 29.85 -14.21
N THR A 689 -43.40 30.40 -13.11
CA THR A 689 -42.81 31.58 -12.44
C THR A 689 -42.32 31.23 -11.02
N GLY A 690 -41.03 30.91 -10.91
CA GLY A 690 -40.36 30.78 -9.61
C GLY A 690 -39.02 30.03 -9.72
N MET A 691 -37.97 30.42 -8.96
CA MET A 691 -36.63 29.85 -8.99
C MET A 691 -36.53 28.43 -8.37
N GLY A 692 -37.57 27.93 -7.72
CA GLY A 692 -37.47 26.69 -6.93
C GLY A 692 -36.60 26.84 -5.66
N LEU A 693 -36.39 28.07 -5.19
CA LEU A 693 -35.59 28.35 -3.99
C LEU A 693 -36.43 28.58 -2.73
N GLY A 694 -37.73 28.90 -2.84
CA GLY A 694 -38.58 29.29 -1.71
C GLY A 694 -38.66 28.21 -0.63
N LEU A 695 -38.90 26.94 -1.01
CA LEU A 695 -38.94 25.82 -0.06
C LEU A 695 -37.57 25.51 0.55
N TYR A 696 -36.52 25.56 -0.25
CA TYR A 696 -35.16 25.39 0.23
C TYR A 696 -34.78 26.45 1.27
N ILE A 697 -35.05 27.75 0.98
CA ILE A 697 -34.79 28.86 1.92
C ILE A 697 -35.63 28.68 3.19
N ALA A 698 -36.96 28.37 3.04
CA ALA A 698 -37.82 28.12 4.19
C ALA A 698 -37.27 26.99 5.08
N HIS A 699 -36.81 25.89 4.47
CA HIS A 699 -36.21 24.77 5.18
C HIS A 699 -34.90 25.20 5.91
N GLN A 700 -34.02 25.96 5.25
CA GLN A 700 -32.77 26.40 5.86
C GLN A 700 -32.99 27.41 7.00
N VAL A 701 -33.99 28.30 6.85
CA VAL A 701 -34.37 29.23 7.90
C VAL A 701 -34.95 28.50 9.11
N VAL A 702 -35.87 27.54 8.90
CA VAL A 702 -36.43 26.73 10.00
C VAL A 702 -35.34 25.93 10.71
N ARG A 703 -34.41 25.37 9.96
CA ARG A 703 -33.23 24.66 10.47
C ARG A 703 -32.32 25.56 11.26
N GLY A 704 -32.08 26.80 10.82
CA GLY A 704 -31.34 27.83 11.56
C GLY A 704 -32.03 28.22 12.88
N HIS A 705 -33.36 28.07 12.99
CA HIS A 705 -34.12 28.19 14.20
C HIS A 705 -34.14 26.89 15.07
N GLN A 706 -33.29 25.93 14.77
CA GLN A 706 -33.23 24.60 15.43
C GLN A 706 -34.55 23.83 15.31
N GLY A 707 -35.30 24.12 14.28
CA GLY A 707 -36.61 23.53 13.96
C GLY A 707 -36.58 22.50 12.82
N THR A 708 -37.79 22.06 12.46
CA THR A 708 -38.02 21.12 11.36
C THR A 708 -39.12 21.62 10.44
N LEU A 709 -38.92 21.51 9.12
CA LEU A 709 -39.95 21.72 8.10
C LEU A 709 -40.25 20.40 7.40
N VAL A 710 -41.49 19.95 7.46
CA VAL A 710 -41.93 18.69 6.91
C VAL A 710 -43.10 18.85 5.94
N HIS A 711 -43.19 17.93 5.00
CA HIS A 711 -44.35 17.77 4.14
C HIS A 711 -45.25 16.66 4.71
N ILE A 712 -46.56 16.92 4.79
CA ILE A 712 -47.55 15.95 5.21
C ILE A 712 -48.58 15.83 4.07
N GLY A 713 -48.61 14.66 3.42
CA GLY A 713 -49.55 14.33 2.37
C GLY A 713 -50.88 13.89 2.95
N GLY A 714 -52.00 14.28 2.33
CA GLY A 714 -53.35 13.81 2.65
C GLY A 714 -54.13 13.54 1.38
N ASP A 715 -55.34 12.92 1.50
CA ASP A 715 -56.25 12.69 0.37
C ASP A 715 -56.74 14.03 -0.19
N GLY A 716 -56.16 14.48 -1.30
CA GLY A 716 -56.51 15.73 -1.97
C GLY A 716 -55.97 17.00 -1.32
N THR A 717 -55.06 16.91 -0.35
CA THR A 717 -54.47 18.08 0.32
C THR A 717 -52.92 17.93 0.44
N VAL A 718 -52.23 19.05 0.41
CA VAL A 718 -50.78 19.17 0.66
C VAL A 718 -50.56 20.12 1.84
N THR A 719 -49.90 19.66 2.87
CA THR A 719 -49.59 20.45 4.06
C THR A 719 -48.07 20.57 4.23
N PHE A 720 -47.60 21.79 4.45
CA PHE A 720 -46.24 22.07 4.96
C PHE A 720 -46.33 22.49 6.40
N GLU A 721 -45.59 21.83 7.30
CA GLU A 721 -45.60 22.12 8.72
C GLU A 721 -44.17 22.55 9.14
N ALA A 722 -44.06 23.79 9.64
CA ALA A 722 -42.84 24.33 10.22
C ALA A 722 -42.93 24.31 11.74
N ARG A 723 -41.96 23.65 12.38
CA ARG A 723 -41.87 23.55 13.87
C ARG A 723 -40.58 24.25 14.30
N ILE A 724 -40.68 25.22 15.19
CA ILE A 724 -39.51 25.85 15.83
C ILE A 724 -39.64 25.79 17.34
N PRO A 725 -38.57 25.62 18.13
CA PRO A 725 -38.65 25.58 19.59
C PRO A 725 -39.07 26.95 20.12
N LEU A 726 -39.94 26.97 21.16
CA LEU A 726 -40.35 28.21 21.81
C LEU A 726 -39.20 28.92 22.53
N ARG A 727 -38.23 28.15 23.02
CA ARG A 727 -36.98 28.65 23.60
C ARG A 727 -35.79 28.02 22.92
N ARG A 728 -34.79 28.82 22.71
CA ARG A 728 -33.53 28.35 22.15
C ARG A 728 -32.82 27.36 23.10
N ALA A 729 -32.39 26.21 22.65
CA ALA A 729 -31.47 25.37 23.42
C ALA A 729 -30.18 26.16 23.67
N ALA A 730 -29.75 26.28 24.91
CA ALA A 730 -28.46 26.88 25.25
C ALA A 730 -27.37 26.01 24.62
N GLY A 731 -26.70 26.55 23.62
CA GLY A 731 -25.57 25.91 22.95
C GLY A 731 -24.27 26.09 23.71
#